data_dfa52f6612422038eb9ab02240646b98
#
_entry.id   dfa52f6612422038eb9ab02240646b98
#
_cell.length_a   1.000
_cell.length_b   1.000
_cell.length_c   1.000
_cell.angle_alpha   90.00
_cell.angle_beta   90.00
_cell.angle_gamma   90.00
#
_symmetry.space_group_name_H-M   'P 1'
#
loop_
_entity.id
_entity.type
_entity.pdbx_description
1 polymer ?
#
loop_
_entity_poly.entity_id
_entity_poly.type
_entity_poly.pdbx_seq_one_letter_code
_entity_poly.pdbx_strand_id
1 'polypeptide(L)'
;MKKIILTSIVLVATLPLMAEGIDAVADSSRVHDLDEVVVVSQPKESFLLRQQPMSSSVFSTAEIEQLGIRDLRDLSTFVPAFTMPNYGSRYTSSMYIRGIGSRVNSPAVGVYTDGMPLVSKSAFNVHTYQLDRIDVLRGPQGTLYGQNTEGGLLRMFSRNPMNYQGTDVQLGFGTAMYRNAEVAHYNKVNEQFVFSLAGFYNGQNGFFENKTTGEKADRINEAGGKMRLIWRPTDRLSFDYVADYQYVRQNGFPYGLMSLADNTTADPATNRQGNYRRNLLNTALNIGFRANAFDFNYTASYQFLKDYMMMDIDYLPQDYMHLEERQFQNAFTQEFVFKGNRPSRWHWTLGAFGSFQWMKTNAPVYFDPEMNAFLSKTITDYAYYGMLNSMAKRMGEEAAAAMIARMGGCKVDMQIATIPGLFHTPMTNLAVFHQSDIELTNRLMATLGLRYDYSYAAIDYRTSALATLSEDVMGVHVDASVASALAHHDHDHFDQLLPKLGLTYKLGGGSNLYATLTKGYRAGGFNMQMFSDILQTELQSSAQSVRGAMVIEHDEQVYNDIRETIAFKPETSWNYEFGAHLNLFNKTLQMDLAGFYMQVTNQQLSVMAGNYGFGRMMVNAGKSYSCGVEASLRGQALNDHLMWGASYSYTRAVFKEYIDSIANGLETTAFDYKDKRVPFVPEHTFAANADYRFDFSHNAASKLSLRSLTFGLNVAGQGKIYWDEANTYSQGIYATLGAHLDLDCGPVVLSVWGRNLTDSKYNTFAVASSATGETKYFGQLGNPLQVGVDLRLHF
;
A
#
# COMPACT_ATOMS: atom_id res chain seq x y z
N MET A 1 -5.20 17.30 -32.24
CA MET A 1 -4.79 17.39 -30.82
C MET A 1 -3.54 18.26 -30.55
N LYS A 2 -2.63 18.51 -31.47
CA LYS A 2 -1.46 19.41 -31.26
C LYS A 2 -1.79 20.91 -31.23
N LYS A 3 -2.94 21.35 -31.74
CA LYS A 3 -3.34 22.79 -31.75
C LYS A 3 -4.09 23.24 -30.48
N ILE A 4 -4.64 22.31 -29.68
CA ILE A 4 -5.41 22.65 -28.47
C ILE A 4 -4.48 22.92 -27.27
N ILE A 5 -3.30 22.30 -27.22
CA ILE A 5 -2.35 22.45 -26.12
C ILE A 5 -1.65 23.82 -26.17
N LEU A 6 -1.42 24.37 -27.34
CA LEU A 6 -0.77 25.69 -27.47
C LEU A 6 -1.70 26.86 -27.14
N THR A 7 -3.01 26.68 -27.32
CA THR A 7 -4.00 27.73 -27.01
C THR A 7 -4.31 27.83 -25.51
N SER A 8 -4.15 26.73 -24.77
CA SER A 8 -4.38 26.69 -23.31
C SER A 8 -3.23 27.34 -22.51
N ILE A 9 -2.01 27.36 -23.05
CA ILE A 9 -0.85 27.97 -22.38
C ILE A 9 -0.88 29.50 -22.54
N VAL A 10 -1.48 30.02 -23.61
CA VAL A 10 -1.57 31.46 -23.85
C VAL A 10 -2.70 32.10 -23.02
N LEU A 11 -3.72 31.36 -22.59
CA LEU A 11 -4.84 31.92 -21.79
C LEU A 11 -4.48 32.13 -20.31
N VAL A 12 -3.41 31.53 -19.79
CA VAL A 12 -2.92 31.76 -18.42
C VAL A 12 -2.07 33.04 -18.32
N ALA A 13 -1.52 33.53 -19.45
CA ALA A 13 -0.63 34.69 -19.47
C ALA A 13 -1.34 36.05 -19.53
N THR A 14 -2.68 36.09 -19.56
CA THR A 14 -3.45 37.36 -19.67
C THR A 14 -4.42 37.63 -18.51
N LEU A 15 -4.20 37.06 -17.35
CA LEU A 15 -4.91 37.52 -16.14
C LEU A 15 -4.25 38.80 -15.67
N PRO A 16 -5.01 39.94 -15.57
CA PRO A 16 -4.43 41.18 -15.09
C PRO A 16 -4.02 41.03 -13.63
N LEU A 17 -2.76 41.34 -13.32
CA LEU A 17 -2.24 41.50 -11.97
C LEU A 17 -2.97 42.69 -11.28
N MET A 18 -4.08 42.39 -10.65
CA MET A 18 -4.69 43.26 -9.67
C MET A 18 -4.10 42.87 -8.29
N ALA A 19 -2.89 43.35 -8.04
CA ALA A 19 -2.28 43.30 -6.72
C ALA A 19 -2.36 44.72 -6.09
N GLU A 20 -3.49 45.00 -5.49
CA GLU A 20 -3.57 46.11 -4.52
C GLU A 20 -3.60 45.50 -3.11
N GLY A 21 -2.59 45.85 -2.31
CA GLY A 21 -2.63 45.89 -0.85
C GLY A 21 -2.68 44.51 -0.16
N ILE A 22 -1.59 43.76 -0.19
CA ILE A 22 -1.37 42.72 0.83
C ILE A 22 -0.28 43.27 1.75
N ASP A 23 -0.69 43.74 2.91
CA ASP A 23 0.19 43.97 4.05
C ASP A 23 0.89 42.67 4.40
N ALA A 24 2.17 42.77 4.65
CA ALA A 24 3.13 41.75 5.04
C ALA A 24 2.51 40.40 5.44
N VAL A 25 2.47 39.49 4.49
CA VAL A 25 2.42 38.03 4.82
C VAL A 25 3.62 37.79 5.72
N ALA A 26 3.37 37.42 6.96
CA ALA A 26 4.42 36.99 7.87
C ALA A 26 5.29 35.98 7.15
N ASP A 27 6.56 36.29 7.06
CA ASP A 27 7.58 35.50 6.39
C ASP A 27 7.57 34.07 6.98
N SER A 28 6.81 33.17 6.38
CA SER A 28 6.67 31.77 6.80
C SER A 28 8.00 30.99 6.64
N SER A 29 9.02 31.61 6.07
CA SER A 29 10.37 31.06 5.95
C SER A 29 11.21 31.26 7.22
N ARG A 30 10.71 32.01 8.21
CA ARG A 30 11.41 32.29 9.46
C ARG A 30 10.87 31.41 10.56
N VAL A 31 11.76 30.62 11.14
CA VAL A 31 11.58 29.74 12.29
C VAL A 31 10.90 28.44 11.94
N HIS A 32 11.69 27.49 11.47
CA HIS A 32 11.37 26.09 11.66
C HIS A 32 11.49 25.78 13.18
N ASP A 33 10.48 26.16 13.95
CA ASP A 33 10.37 25.67 15.32
C ASP A 33 10.11 24.16 15.20
N LEU A 34 10.96 23.32 15.77
CA LEU A 34 10.76 21.88 15.85
C LEU A 34 9.41 21.52 16.51
N ASP A 35 8.80 22.48 17.21
CA ASP A 35 7.46 22.37 17.81
C ASP A 35 6.32 22.82 16.89
N GLU A 36 6.56 23.45 15.75
CA GLU A 36 5.52 24.16 14.93
C GLU A 36 4.52 23.22 14.23
N VAL A 37 4.83 21.93 14.10
CA VAL A 37 3.98 20.96 13.41
C VAL A 37 2.70 20.58 14.19
N VAL A 38 2.32 21.33 15.23
CA VAL A 38 1.56 20.70 16.31
C VAL A 38 0.22 21.31 16.67
N VAL A 39 -0.30 22.30 16.01
CA VAL A 39 -1.49 23.05 16.51
C VAL A 39 -2.78 22.74 15.77
N VAL A 40 -3.06 21.49 15.40
CA VAL A 40 -4.42 21.11 14.98
C VAL A 40 -4.96 20.08 15.94
N SER A 41 -5.91 20.48 16.78
CA SER A 41 -6.70 19.56 17.60
C SER A 41 -7.41 18.55 16.70
N GLN A 42 -7.00 17.30 16.79
CA GLN A 42 -7.67 16.22 16.07
C GLN A 42 -8.97 15.83 16.80
N PRO A 43 -10.02 15.42 16.07
CA PRO A 43 -11.29 15.07 16.71
C PRO A 43 -11.17 13.99 17.79
N LYS A 44 -10.28 13.00 17.59
CA LYS A 44 -10.14 11.83 18.48
C LYS A 44 -9.08 11.97 19.57
N GLU A 45 -8.21 12.97 19.49
CA GLU A 45 -7.02 13.08 20.34
C GLU A 45 -7.11 14.30 21.26
N SER A 46 -6.79 14.11 22.53
CA SER A 46 -6.82 15.18 23.53
C SER A 46 -5.48 15.89 23.69
N PHE A 47 -4.39 15.26 23.25
CA PHE A 47 -3.01 15.74 23.41
C PHE A 47 -2.24 15.67 22.08
N LEU A 48 -1.14 16.40 22.01
CA LEU A 48 -0.20 16.33 20.90
C LEU A 48 0.37 14.90 20.76
N LEU A 49 0.72 14.47 19.56
CA LEU A 49 1.18 13.11 19.33
C LEU A 49 2.36 12.71 20.23
N ARG A 50 3.37 13.56 20.35
CA ARG A 50 4.52 13.33 21.21
C ARG A 50 4.21 13.36 22.72
N GLN A 51 3.01 13.74 23.12
CA GLN A 51 2.54 13.68 24.53
C GLN A 51 1.74 12.42 24.84
N GLN A 52 1.42 11.62 23.81
CA GLN A 52 0.65 10.41 23.91
C GLN A 52 1.57 9.18 24.03
N PRO A 53 1.08 8.08 24.67
CA PRO A 53 1.87 6.84 24.81
C PRO A 53 1.89 6.05 23.50
N MET A 54 2.61 6.54 22.49
CA MET A 54 2.77 5.88 21.19
C MET A 54 3.97 6.42 20.42
N SER A 55 4.55 5.60 19.55
CA SER A 55 5.55 6.03 18.58
C SER A 55 4.92 6.73 17.39
N SER A 56 5.42 7.89 17.02
CA SER A 56 4.94 8.64 15.86
C SER A 56 6.09 9.30 15.09
N SER A 57 5.87 9.53 13.80
CA SER A 57 6.68 10.42 12.97
C SER A 57 5.75 11.42 12.30
N VAL A 58 6.14 12.68 12.31
CA VAL A 58 5.34 13.77 11.73
C VAL A 58 6.22 14.49 10.72
N PHE A 59 5.70 14.76 9.53
CA PHE A 59 6.37 15.47 8.45
C PHE A 59 5.58 16.71 8.10
N SER A 60 6.18 17.87 8.23
CA SER A 60 5.64 19.17 7.82
C SER A 60 5.72 19.35 6.31
N THR A 61 5.04 20.39 5.78
CA THR A 61 5.15 20.78 4.37
C THR A 61 6.60 20.95 3.94
N ALA A 62 7.41 21.66 4.75
CA ALA A 62 8.83 21.90 4.46
C ALA A 62 9.63 20.59 4.38
N GLU A 63 9.44 19.66 5.32
CA GLU A 63 10.11 18.35 5.29
C GLU A 63 9.66 17.49 4.11
N ILE A 64 8.37 17.52 3.75
CA ILE A 64 7.83 16.83 2.57
C ILE A 64 8.52 17.33 1.29
N GLU A 65 8.70 18.66 1.17
CA GLU A 65 9.36 19.29 0.02
C GLU A 65 10.87 19.01 0.00
N GLN A 66 11.57 19.20 1.12
CA GLN A 66 13.03 19.00 1.25
C GLN A 66 13.46 17.55 1.01
N LEU A 67 12.70 16.59 1.56
CA LEU A 67 12.95 15.15 1.36
C LEU A 67 12.43 14.67 -0.01
N GLY A 68 11.73 15.52 -0.75
CA GLY A 68 11.17 15.20 -2.06
C GLY A 68 10.13 14.09 -2.00
N ILE A 69 9.30 14.06 -0.96
CA ILE A 69 8.24 13.04 -0.78
C ILE A 69 7.10 13.33 -1.75
N ARG A 70 6.91 12.45 -2.74
CA ARG A 70 5.89 12.58 -3.79
C ARG A 70 4.76 11.57 -3.68
N ASP A 71 5.00 10.48 -2.95
CA ASP A 71 4.02 9.46 -2.61
C ASP A 71 4.36 8.76 -1.28
N LEU A 72 3.51 7.84 -0.83
CA LEU A 72 3.73 7.12 0.44
C LEU A 72 4.93 6.16 0.40
N ARG A 73 5.43 5.77 -0.77
CA ARG A 73 6.65 4.96 -0.89
C ARG A 73 7.88 5.80 -0.57
N ASP A 74 7.94 7.02 -1.10
CA ASP A 74 9.01 7.97 -0.73
C ASP A 74 9.02 8.20 0.78
N LEU A 75 7.83 8.45 1.38
CA LEU A 75 7.67 8.63 2.83
C LEU A 75 8.21 7.42 3.62
N SER A 76 7.94 6.19 3.15
CA SER A 76 8.32 4.97 3.87
C SER A 76 9.82 4.84 4.08
N THR A 77 10.64 5.47 3.25
CA THR A 77 12.11 5.41 3.36
C THR A 77 12.66 6.21 4.54
N PHE A 78 11.92 7.20 5.03
CA PHE A 78 12.34 8.09 6.13
C PHE A 78 11.73 7.73 7.49
N VAL A 79 10.78 6.80 7.54
CA VAL A 79 10.11 6.39 8.78
C VAL A 79 10.71 5.09 9.32
N PRO A 80 11.12 5.03 10.60
CA PRO A 80 11.64 3.81 11.20
C PRO A 80 10.63 2.66 11.15
N ALA A 81 11.10 1.44 10.89
CA ALA A 81 10.32 0.20 10.87
C ALA A 81 9.12 0.23 9.90
N PHE A 82 9.14 1.12 8.90
CA PHE A 82 8.14 1.21 7.85
C PHE A 82 8.76 0.86 6.51
N THR A 83 8.10 -0.01 5.75
CA THR A 83 8.47 -0.32 4.36
C THR A 83 7.23 -0.44 3.49
N MET A 84 7.32 0.05 2.26
CA MET A 84 6.31 -0.05 1.24
C MET A 84 6.96 -0.54 -0.06
N PRO A 85 7.03 -1.86 -0.29
CA PRO A 85 7.63 -2.43 -1.48
C PRO A 85 7.00 -1.89 -2.76
N ASN A 86 7.82 -1.62 -3.77
CA ASN A 86 7.33 -1.21 -5.07
C ASN A 86 7.04 -2.44 -5.94
N TYR A 87 5.79 -2.76 -6.14
CA TYR A 87 5.34 -3.85 -7.02
C TYR A 87 5.19 -3.43 -8.49
N GLY A 88 5.78 -2.30 -8.87
CA GLY A 88 5.73 -1.79 -10.24
C GLY A 88 4.37 -1.24 -10.67
N SER A 89 3.42 -1.07 -9.76
CA SER A 89 2.08 -0.57 -10.06
C SER A 89 1.47 0.19 -8.89
N ARG A 90 0.59 1.15 -9.19
CA ARG A 90 -0.30 1.79 -8.21
C ARG A 90 -1.41 0.85 -7.71
N TYR A 91 -1.64 -0.27 -8.38
CA TYR A 91 -2.62 -1.28 -8.01
C TYR A 91 -2.36 -1.88 -6.62
N THR A 92 -1.12 -2.28 -6.36
CA THR A 92 -0.75 -2.90 -5.09
C THR A 92 0.01 -1.91 -4.21
N SER A 93 -0.55 -1.61 -3.04
CA SER A 93 0.01 -0.66 -2.07
C SER A 93 0.13 -1.34 -0.71
N SER A 94 1.01 -2.34 -0.64
CA SER A 94 1.26 -3.08 0.60
C SER A 94 2.20 -2.30 1.50
N MET A 95 1.79 -2.08 2.73
CA MET A 95 2.55 -1.39 3.75
C MET A 95 2.84 -2.32 4.91
N TYR A 96 4.06 -2.29 5.40
CA TYR A 96 4.53 -3.06 6.55
C TYR A 96 5.12 -2.12 7.59
N ILE A 97 4.56 -2.15 8.80
CA ILE A 97 5.09 -1.40 9.94
C ILE A 97 5.39 -2.41 11.04
N ARG A 98 6.61 -2.38 11.60
CA ARG A 98 7.05 -3.31 12.66
C ARG A 98 6.85 -4.79 12.32
N GLY A 99 6.96 -5.16 11.05
CA GLY A 99 6.76 -6.53 10.61
C GLY A 99 5.31 -6.95 10.38
N ILE A 100 4.35 -6.06 10.62
CA ILE A 100 2.93 -6.29 10.35
C ILE A 100 2.56 -5.64 9.03
N GLY A 101 2.05 -6.43 8.10
CA GLY A 101 1.70 -5.95 6.77
C GLY A 101 0.87 -6.96 5.98
N SER A 102 0.44 -6.58 4.77
CA SER A 102 -0.37 -7.41 3.91
C SER A 102 -0.07 -7.18 2.44
N ARG A 103 0.25 -8.25 1.72
CA ARG A 103 0.42 -8.20 0.27
C ARG A 103 -0.91 -8.22 -0.48
N VAL A 104 -1.85 -9.05 -0.08
CA VAL A 104 -3.15 -9.29 -0.72
C VAL A 104 -4.27 -9.02 0.30
N ASN A 105 -5.49 -8.79 -0.17
CA ASN A 105 -6.70 -8.58 0.63
C ASN A 105 -6.62 -7.41 1.63
N SER A 106 -7.19 -7.56 2.82
CA SER A 106 -7.35 -6.51 3.82
C SER A 106 -6.01 -5.85 4.20
N PRO A 107 -5.93 -4.52 4.29
CA PRO A 107 -4.72 -3.83 4.73
C PRO A 107 -4.45 -4.07 6.21
N ALA A 108 -3.18 -4.02 6.62
CA ALA A 108 -2.76 -4.07 8.02
C ALA A 108 -2.38 -2.68 8.58
N VAL A 109 -2.23 -1.70 7.69
CA VAL A 109 -1.94 -0.29 8.01
C VAL A 109 -3.06 0.57 7.45
N GLY A 110 -3.68 1.37 8.31
CA GLY A 110 -4.75 2.29 7.92
C GLY A 110 -4.19 3.54 7.22
N VAL A 111 -4.95 4.11 6.30
CA VAL A 111 -4.62 5.39 5.66
C VAL A 111 -5.83 6.30 5.74
N TYR A 112 -5.61 7.51 6.24
CA TYR A 112 -6.63 8.55 6.35
C TYR A 112 -6.17 9.81 5.61
N THR A 113 -7.10 10.50 4.97
CA THR A 113 -6.87 11.83 4.40
C THR A 113 -7.99 12.76 4.86
N ASP A 114 -7.63 13.89 5.45
CA ASP A 114 -8.58 14.90 5.97
C ASP A 114 -9.70 14.32 6.87
N GLY A 115 -9.37 13.31 7.69
CA GLY A 115 -10.30 12.62 8.58
C GLY A 115 -11.06 11.45 7.95
N MET A 116 -10.96 11.24 6.64
CA MET A 116 -11.61 10.18 5.88
C MET A 116 -10.71 8.94 5.79
N PRO A 117 -11.18 7.74 6.17
CA PRO A 117 -10.45 6.50 5.92
C PRO A 117 -10.46 6.14 4.42
N LEU A 118 -9.32 5.76 3.88
CA LEU A 118 -9.22 5.08 2.60
C LEU A 118 -9.45 3.58 2.82
N VAL A 119 -10.37 3.00 2.06
CA VAL A 119 -10.89 1.65 2.37
C VAL A 119 -10.13 0.56 1.61
N SER A 120 -9.69 0.84 0.38
CA SER A 120 -9.01 -0.12 -0.48
C SER A 120 -7.51 0.16 -0.59
N LYS A 121 -6.69 -0.89 -0.63
CA LYS A 121 -5.24 -0.75 -0.92
C LYS A 121 -4.96 -0.12 -2.27
N SER A 122 -5.81 -0.35 -3.27
CA SER A 122 -5.70 0.33 -4.57
C SER A 122 -5.89 1.85 -4.48
N ALA A 123 -6.48 2.35 -3.38
CA ALA A 123 -6.64 3.78 -3.11
C ALA A 123 -5.48 4.39 -2.28
N PHE A 124 -4.58 3.58 -1.69
CA PHE A 124 -3.59 4.10 -0.74
C PHE A 124 -2.44 4.85 -1.43
N ASN A 125 -1.91 4.32 -2.52
CA ASN A 125 -0.81 4.95 -3.22
C ASN A 125 -1.32 6.05 -4.16
N VAL A 126 -1.52 7.22 -3.60
CA VAL A 126 -1.95 8.44 -4.26
C VAL A 126 -0.77 9.39 -4.46
N HIS A 127 -0.84 10.26 -5.46
CA HIS A 127 0.08 11.37 -5.59
C HIS A 127 -0.16 12.36 -4.45
N THR A 128 0.89 12.72 -3.72
CA THR A 128 0.81 13.67 -2.60
C THR A 128 1.02 15.08 -3.11
N TYR A 129 0.04 15.95 -2.94
CA TYR A 129 0.11 17.36 -3.31
C TYR A 129 -0.71 18.20 -2.34
N GLN A 130 -0.31 19.43 -2.14
CA GLN A 130 -1.00 20.40 -1.28
C GLN A 130 -1.22 19.88 0.16
N LEU A 131 -0.22 19.22 0.71
CA LEU A 131 -0.26 18.72 2.08
C LEU A 131 0.33 19.74 3.05
N ASP A 132 -0.33 19.87 4.19
CA ASP A 132 0.14 20.58 5.37
C ASP A 132 1.02 19.68 6.23
N ARG A 133 0.63 18.39 6.35
CA ARG A 133 1.28 17.45 7.24
C ARG A 133 0.98 15.99 6.88
N ILE A 134 1.93 15.10 7.17
CA ILE A 134 1.73 13.66 7.20
C ILE A 134 2.14 13.12 8.57
N ASP A 135 1.24 12.38 9.22
CA ASP A 135 1.52 11.68 10.47
C ASP A 135 1.61 10.18 10.20
N VAL A 136 2.60 9.52 10.77
CA VAL A 136 2.74 8.06 10.79
C VAL A 136 2.76 7.57 12.22
N LEU A 137 1.71 6.87 12.63
CA LEU A 137 1.57 6.27 13.96
C LEU A 137 1.97 4.79 13.85
N ARG A 138 2.96 4.37 14.61
CA ARG A 138 3.49 2.99 14.57
C ARG A 138 2.91 2.16 15.70
N GLY A 139 2.67 0.87 15.41
CA GLY A 139 1.96 -0.04 16.31
C GLY A 139 0.44 0.13 16.26
N PRO A 140 -0.32 -0.80 16.85
CA PRO A 140 -1.76 -0.87 16.73
C PRO A 140 -2.49 0.39 17.18
N GLN A 141 -3.37 0.90 16.32
CA GLN A 141 -4.26 2.04 16.60
C GLN A 141 -5.74 1.59 16.70
N GLY A 142 -5.96 0.31 17.02
CA GLY A 142 -7.28 -0.33 16.98
C GLY A 142 -8.34 0.37 17.83
N THR A 143 -8.01 0.90 19.00
CA THR A 143 -9.00 1.52 19.92
C THR A 143 -9.70 2.73 19.33
N LEU A 144 -8.99 3.65 18.67
CA LEU A 144 -9.60 4.85 18.09
C LEU A 144 -9.95 4.71 16.59
N TYR A 145 -9.25 3.83 15.86
CA TYR A 145 -9.35 3.74 14.40
C TYR A 145 -9.89 2.39 13.90
N GLY A 146 -9.93 1.36 14.76
CA GLY A 146 -10.58 0.07 14.50
C GLY A 146 -9.79 -0.87 13.61
N GLN A 147 -10.52 -1.56 12.74
CA GLN A 147 -9.97 -2.58 11.85
C GLN A 147 -8.87 -2.03 10.92
N ASN A 148 -7.99 -2.92 10.48
CA ASN A 148 -6.95 -2.63 9.50
C ASN A 148 -5.92 -1.57 9.93
N THR A 149 -5.76 -1.36 11.24
CA THR A 149 -4.76 -0.46 11.84
C THR A 149 -3.83 -1.21 12.79
N GLU A 150 -3.59 -2.49 12.52
CA GLU A 150 -2.83 -3.40 13.36
C GLU A 150 -1.33 -3.08 13.35
N GLY A 151 -0.75 -2.79 12.19
CA GLY A 151 0.64 -2.36 12.08
C GLY A 151 0.83 -0.88 12.39
N GLY A 152 -0.17 -0.05 12.10
CA GLY A 152 -0.09 1.39 12.29
C GLY A 152 -1.13 2.17 11.49
N LEU A 153 -0.93 3.48 11.45
CA LEU A 153 -1.85 4.41 10.80
C LEU A 153 -1.07 5.55 10.13
N LEU A 154 -1.41 5.87 8.89
CA LEU A 154 -0.97 7.06 8.19
C LEU A 154 -2.11 8.06 8.09
N ARG A 155 -1.82 9.35 8.34
CA ARG A 155 -2.78 10.43 8.21
C ARG A 155 -2.18 11.55 7.38
N MET A 156 -2.86 11.94 6.33
CA MET A 156 -2.51 13.06 5.47
C MET A 156 -3.50 14.20 5.70
N PHE A 157 -2.98 15.40 5.83
CA PHE A 157 -3.79 16.60 6.03
C PHE A 157 -3.50 17.58 4.91
N SER A 158 -4.55 17.99 4.20
CA SER A 158 -4.45 19.03 3.17
C SER A 158 -4.26 20.39 3.79
N ARG A 159 -3.52 21.28 3.12
CA ARG A 159 -3.28 22.65 3.53
C ARG A 159 -4.61 23.37 3.79
N ASN A 160 -4.70 24.04 4.94
CA ASN A 160 -5.92 24.64 5.40
C ASN A 160 -6.06 26.09 4.88
N PRO A 161 -7.10 26.39 4.05
CA PRO A 161 -7.31 27.74 3.53
C PRO A 161 -7.71 28.77 4.58
N MET A 162 -7.98 28.40 5.84
CA MET A 162 -8.13 29.36 6.94
C MET A 162 -6.81 30.01 7.34
N ASN A 163 -5.71 29.25 7.22
CA ASN A 163 -4.39 29.65 7.71
C ASN A 163 -3.42 30.04 6.59
N TYR A 164 -3.78 29.74 5.33
CA TYR A 164 -2.93 29.97 4.17
C TYR A 164 -3.76 30.46 3.00
N GLN A 165 -3.33 31.56 2.38
CA GLN A 165 -3.94 32.12 1.18
C GLN A 165 -2.86 32.37 0.12
N GLY A 166 -3.27 32.47 -1.12
CA GLY A 166 -2.39 32.72 -2.25
C GLY A 166 -2.55 31.68 -3.35
N THR A 167 -1.67 31.76 -4.32
CA THR A 167 -1.61 30.81 -5.45
C THR A 167 -0.23 30.19 -5.50
N ASP A 168 -0.18 28.87 -5.40
CA ASP A 168 1.05 28.08 -5.56
C ASP A 168 1.07 27.45 -6.96
N VAL A 169 2.22 27.52 -7.63
CA VAL A 169 2.47 26.81 -8.88
C VAL A 169 3.78 26.07 -8.76
N GLN A 170 3.78 24.79 -9.10
CA GLN A 170 5.00 23.99 -9.17
C GLN A 170 5.14 23.37 -10.56
N LEU A 171 6.33 23.48 -11.15
CA LEU A 171 6.69 22.86 -12.42
C LEU A 171 7.97 22.05 -12.23
N GLY A 172 7.98 20.79 -12.66
CA GLY A 172 9.11 19.88 -12.50
C GLY A 172 9.48 19.17 -13.79
N PHE A 173 10.79 19.02 -14.05
CA PHE A 173 11.35 18.27 -15.15
C PHE A 173 12.54 17.43 -14.70
N GLY A 174 12.74 16.24 -15.30
CA GLY A 174 13.87 15.40 -14.93
C GLY A 174 14.08 14.18 -15.79
N THR A 175 14.92 13.30 -15.30
CA THR A 175 15.30 12.03 -15.93
C THR A 175 14.08 11.19 -16.31
N ALA A 176 14.19 10.40 -17.38
CA ALA A 176 13.11 9.62 -17.98
C ALA A 176 11.89 10.47 -18.36
N MET A 177 12.12 11.69 -18.81
CA MET A 177 11.08 12.66 -19.18
C MET A 177 10.07 12.86 -18.03
N TYR A 178 10.56 12.93 -16.80
CA TYR A 178 9.74 13.32 -15.66
C TYR A 178 9.15 14.72 -15.90
N ARG A 179 7.86 14.88 -15.65
CA ARG A 179 7.11 16.12 -15.85
C ARG A 179 6.11 16.23 -14.72
N ASN A 180 6.20 17.29 -13.94
CA ASN A 180 5.23 17.62 -12.90
C ASN A 180 4.70 19.02 -13.14
N ALA A 181 3.41 19.21 -12.95
CA ALA A 181 2.77 20.52 -12.94
C ALA A 181 1.66 20.50 -11.87
N GLU A 182 1.77 21.39 -10.90
CA GLU A 182 0.76 21.55 -9.84
C GLU A 182 0.35 23.00 -9.77
N VAL A 183 -0.91 23.25 -9.52
CA VAL A 183 -1.46 24.59 -9.24
C VAL A 183 -2.45 24.47 -8.10
N ALA A 184 -2.38 25.40 -7.16
CA ALA A 184 -3.36 25.52 -6.10
C ALA A 184 -3.65 26.99 -5.78
N HIS A 185 -4.91 27.28 -5.53
CA HIS A 185 -5.37 28.61 -5.11
C HIS A 185 -6.14 28.52 -3.80
N TYR A 186 -5.76 29.34 -2.84
CA TYR A 186 -6.36 29.42 -1.51
C TYR A 186 -6.89 30.83 -1.30
N ASN A 187 -8.17 30.93 -0.95
CA ASN A 187 -8.82 32.22 -0.81
C ASN A 187 -9.71 32.26 0.44
N LYS A 188 -9.58 33.36 1.16
CA LYS A 188 -10.45 33.77 2.27
C LYS A 188 -11.44 34.81 1.76
N VAL A 189 -12.67 34.36 1.45
CA VAL A 189 -13.75 35.25 0.98
C VAL A 189 -14.18 36.18 2.09
N ASN A 190 -14.32 35.68 3.31
CA ASN A 190 -14.58 36.40 4.54
C ASN A 190 -14.17 35.53 5.75
N GLU A 191 -14.37 36.05 6.99
CA GLU A 191 -14.02 35.34 8.22
C GLU A 191 -14.78 34.02 8.41
N GLN A 192 -15.91 33.85 7.73
CA GLN A 192 -16.75 32.66 7.84
C GLN A 192 -16.55 31.64 6.72
N PHE A 193 -16.10 32.09 5.54
CA PHE A 193 -16.02 31.20 4.37
C PHE A 193 -14.67 31.31 3.66
N VAL A 194 -14.01 30.19 3.53
CA VAL A 194 -12.76 30.02 2.79
C VAL A 194 -12.84 28.82 1.86
N PHE A 195 -12.03 28.84 0.81
CA PHE A 195 -11.92 27.70 -0.09
C PHE A 195 -10.50 27.49 -0.62
N SER A 196 -10.22 26.30 -1.09
CA SER A 196 -9.08 26.02 -1.95
C SER A 196 -9.47 25.14 -3.13
N LEU A 197 -8.78 25.36 -4.26
CA LEU A 197 -8.88 24.56 -5.47
C LEU A 197 -7.47 24.22 -5.92
N ALA A 198 -7.20 22.97 -6.20
CA ALA A 198 -5.90 22.50 -6.66
C ALA A 198 -6.04 21.49 -7.79
N GLY A 199 -5.00 21.43 -8.64
CA GLY A 199 -4.90 20.40 -9.68
C GLY A 199 -3.46 20.03 -9.92
N PHE A 200 -3.23 18.81 -10.39
CA PHE A 200 -1.91 18.33 -10.75
C PHE A 200 -1.91 17.49 -12.02
N TYR A 201 -0.76 17.45 -12.65
CA TYR A 201 -0.37 16.47 -13.65
C TYR A 201 1.03 15.97 -13.33
N ASN A 202 1.22 14.66 -13.27
CA ASN A 202 2.51 14.02 -13.08
C ASN A 202 2.72 12.93 -14.13
N GLY A 203 3.88 12.90 -14.78
CA GLY A 203 4.17 11.93 -15.82
C GLY A 203 5.65 11.57 -15.90
N GLN A 204 5.92 10.32 -16.24
CA GLN A 204 7.25 9.80 -16.47
C GLN A 204 7.21 8.72 -17.55
N ASN A 205 8.22 8.71 -18.45
CA ASN A 205 8.26 7.71 -19.53
C ASN A 205 8.74 6.34 -19.05
N GLY A 206 9.36 6.26 -17.86
CA GLY A 206 9.87 5.02 -17.26
C GLY A 206 11.34 4.74 -17.58
N PHE A 207 11.92 3.84 -16.80
CA PHE A 207 13.34 3.47 -16.85
C PHE A 207 13.58 2.13 -17.50
N PHE A 208 12.68 1.17 -17.33
CA PHE A 208 12.83 -0.22 -17.72
C PHE A 208 12.19 -0.46 -19.09
N GLU A 209 12.94 -1.11 -19.97
CA GLU A 209 12.47 -1.45 -21.31
C GLU A 209 12.11 -2.94 -21.38
N ASN A 210 10.89 -3.26 -21.79
CA ASN A 210 10.51 -4.62 -22.07
C ASN A 210 11.23 -5.09 -23.35
N LYS A 211 12.13 -6.06 -23.24
CA LYS A 211 12.98 -6.54 -24.32
C LYS A 211 12.21 -7.26 -25.43
N THR A 212 11.02 -7.78 -25.14
CA THR A 212 10.17 -8.44 -26.13
C THR A 212 9.37 -7.42 -26.95
N THR A 213 8.80 -6.40 -26.31
CA THR A 213 7.91 -5.43 -26.97
C THR A 213 8.61 -4.14 -27.39
N GLY A 214 9.78 -3.82 -26.82
CA GLY A 214 10.49 -2.55 -26.99
C GLY A 214 9.83 -1.36 -26.30
N GLU A 215 8.77 -1.58 -25.53
CA GLU A 215 8.07 -0.51 -24.82
C GLU A 215 8.65 -0.28 -23.40
N LYS A 216 8.45 0.91 -22.87
CA LYS A 216 8.78 1.21 -21.47
C LYS A 216 7.74 0.55 -20.54
N ALA A 217 8.23 -0.37 -19.71
CA ALA A 217 7.39 -1.23 -18.86
C ALA A 217 6.84 -0.52 -17.62
N ASP A 218 7.36 0.67 -17.29
CA ASP A 218 7.01 1.43 -16.06
C ASP A 218 6.57 2.89 -16.36
N ARG A 219 6.11 3.18 -17.59
CA ARG A 219 5.56 4.50 -17.94
C ARG A 219 4.35 4.82 -17.09
N ILE A 220 4.28 6.05 -16.54
CA ILE A 220 3.15 6.52 -15.76
C ILE A 220 2.69 7.92 -16.18
N ASN A 221 1.38 8.15 -16.13
CA ASN A 221 0.75 9.46 -16.24
C ASN A 221 -0.39 9.52 -15.22
N GLU A 222 -0.40 10.57 -14.43
CA GLU A 222 -1.38 10.81 -13.38
C GLU A 222 -1.89 12.24 -13.49
N ALA A 223 -3.15 12.46 -13.16
CA ALA A 223 -3.73 13.79 -13.07
C ALA A 223 -4.84 13.77 -12.03
N GLY A 224 -5.08 14.92 -11.43
CA GLY A 224 -6.14 15.02 -10.43
C GLY A 224 -6.44 16.44 -10.02
N GLY A 225 -7.41 16.57 -9.14
CA GLY A 225 -7.81 17.85 -8.58
C GLY A 225 -8.46 17.68 -7.21
N LYS A 226 -8.26 18.68 -6.38
CA LYS A 226 -8.78 18.75 -5.01
C LYS A 226 -9.52 20.06 -4.80
N MET A 227 -10.63 19.98 -4.09
CA MET A 227 -11.40 21.12 -3.62
C MET A 227 -11.62 20.97 -2.11
N ARG A 228 -11.45 22.07 -1.37
CA ARG A 228 -11.82 22.16 0.04
C ARG A 228 -12.62 23.43 0.28
N LEU A 229 -13.73 23.30 0.98
CA LEU A 229 -14.63 24.39 1.33
C LEU A 229 -14.83 24.38 2.85
N ILE A 230 -14.51 25.48 3.52
CA ILE A 230 -14.73 25.58 4.97
C ILE A 230 -15.69 26.75 5.22
N TRP A 231 -16.79 26.43 5.90
CA TRP A 231 -17.78 27.42 6.31
C TRP A 231 -18.00 27.37 7.81
N ARG A 232 -17.81 28.51 8.46
CA ARG A 232 -17.99 28.71 9.90
C ARG A 232 -19.09 29.74 10.13
N PRO A 233 -20.38 29.38 10.08
CA PRO A 233 -21.48 30.32 10.29
C PRO A 233 -21.48 30.95 11.67
N THR A 234 -20.89 30.29 12.66
CA THR A 234 -20.70 30.79 14.02
C THR A 234 -19.37 30.28 14.58
N ASP A 235 -18.89 30.84 15.69
CA ASP A 235 -17.68 30.39 16.38
C ASP A 235 -17.80 28.97 16.95
N ARG A 236 -19.02 28.41 16.99
CA ARG A 236 -19.31 27.09 17.53
C ARG A 236 -19.58 26.02 16.47
N LEU A 237 -19.91 26.41 15.25
CA LEU A 237 -20.31 25.47 14.19
C LEU A 237 -19.41 25.65 12.98
N SER A 238 -18.86 24.56 12.49
CA SER A 238 -18.03 24.51 11.28
C SER A 238 -18.44 23.37 10.36
N PHE A 239 -18.38 23.63 9.07
CA PHE A 239 -18.50 22.65 8.00
C PHE A 239 -17.21 22.67 7.19
N ASP A 240 -16.61 21.52 6.96
CA ASP A 240 -15.40 21.37 6.17
C ASP A 240 -15.62 20.24 5.15
N TYR A 241 -15.77 20.61 3.90
CA TYR A 241 -16.01 19.69 2.79
C TYR A 241 -14.75 19.57 1.95
N VAL A 242 -14.33 18.32 1.68
CA VAL A 242 -13.18 18.00 0.84
C VAL A 242 -13.63 17.03 -0.25
N ALA A 243 -13.16 17.26 -1.47
CA ALA A 243 -13.28 16.34 -2.59
C ALA A 243 -11.93 16.26 -3.31
N ASP A 244 -11.43 15.05 -3.53
CA ASP A 244 -10.17 14.75 -4.22
C ASP A 244 -10.41 13.67 -5.29
N TYR A 245 -10.12 14.00 -6.53
CA TYR A 245 -10.21 13.08 -7.67
C TYR A 245 -8.83 12.84 -8.26
N GLN A 246 -8.48 11.58 -8.48
CA GLN A 246 -7.21 11.19 -9.10
C GLN A 246 -7.44 10.15 -10.21
N TYR A 247 -6.83 10.39 -11.35
CA TYR A 247 -6.75 9.48 -12.47
C TYR A 247 -5.32 8.99 -12.66
N VAL A 248 -5.15 7.68 -12.86
CA VAL A 248 -3.85 7.04 -13.12
C VAL A 248 -3.96 6.21 -14.39
N ARG A 249 -2.95 6.32 -15.25
CA ARG A 249 -2.70 5.43 -16.38
C ARG A 249 -1.22 5.10 -16.41
N GLN A 250 -0.90 3.82 -16.23
CA GLN A 250 0.49 3.36 -16.25
C GLN A 250 0.65 2.04 -16.98
N ASN A 251 1.87 1.80 -17.51
CA ASN A 251 2.40 0.47 -17.73
C ASN A 251 2.87 -0.05 -16.36
N GLY A 252 2.83 -1.35 -16.13
CA GLY A 252 3.11 -1.88 -14.80
C GLY A 252 3.73 -3.26 -14.83
N PHE A 253 4.16 -3.71 -13.64
CA PHE A 253 4.73 -5.03 -13.42
C PHE A 253 6.00 -5.31 -14.23
N PRO A 254 7.01 -4.39 -14.18
CA PRO A 254 8.25 -4.50 -14.96
C PRO A 254 9.20 -5.53 -14.31
N TYR A 255 8.77 -6.79 -14.24
CA TYR A 255 9.53 -7.86 -13.58
C TYR A 255 10.47 -8.53 -14.57
N GLY A 256 11.75 -8.58 -14.22
CA GLY A 256 12.78 -9.25 -14.99
C GLY A 256 13.26 -10.53 -14.32
N LEU A 257 13.81 -11.46 -15.12
CA LEU A 257 14.36 -12.72 -14.61
C LEU A 257 15.50 -12.45 -13.62
N MET A 258 15.42 -13.05 -12.42
CA MET A 258 16.36 -12.90 -11.34
C MET A 258 17.25 -14.12 -11.21
N SER A 259 18.57 -13.92 -11.21
CA SER A 259 19.57 -14.93 -10.91
C SER A 259 19.81 -14.99 -9.39
N LEU A 260 19.62 -16.14 -8.78
CA LEU A 260 19.90 -16.32 -7.34
C LEU A 260 21.41 -16.45 -7.06
N ALA A 261 22.23 -16.77 -8.06
CA ALA A 261 23.66 -16.97 -7.87
C ALA A 261 24.40 -15.67 -7.55
N ASP A 262 24.03 -14.59 -8.22
CA ASP A 262 24.67 -13.26 -8.10
C ASP A 262 23.70 -12.17 -7.68
N ASN A 263 22.43 -12.52 -7.44
CA ASN A 263 21.35 -11.60 -7.04
C ASN A 263 21.11 -10.47 -8.06
N THR A 264 21.34 -10.74 -9.34
CA THR A 264 21.09 -9.79 -10.42
C THR A 264 19.69 -9.99 -11.02
N THR A 265 19.09 -8.92 -11.51
CA THR A 265 17.78 -8.95 -12.17
C THR A 265 17.93 -8.33 -13.56
N ALA A 266 17.49 -9.07 -14.57
CA ALA A 266 17.48 -8.62 -15.97
C ALA A 266 16.36 -7.60 -16.22
N ASP A 267 16.40 -6.97 -17.39
CA ASP A 267 15.27 -6.16 -17.87
C ASP A 267 14.01 -7.04 -18.07
N PRO A 268 12.81 -6.49 -17.94
CA PRO A 268 11.56 -7.20 -18.26
C PRO A 268 11.54 -7.75 -19.68
N ALA A 269 10.95 -8.92 -19.88
CA ALA A 269 10.87 -9.55 -21.20
C ALA A 269 9.54 -10.29 -21.41
N THR A 270 8.44 -9.64 -21.06
CA THR A 270 7.08 -10.20 -21.21
C THR A 270 6.57 -10.04 -22.63
N ASN A 271 5.77 -11.00 -23.11
CA ASN A 271 5.11 -10.89 -24.42
C ASN A 271 3.94 -9.89 -24.40
N ARG A 272 3.31 -9.67 -23.24
CA ARG A 272 2.24 -8.70 -23.04
C ARG A 272 2.70 -7.59 -22.09
N GLN A 273 2.42 -6.32 -22.48
CA GLN A 273 2.74 -5.18 -21.62
C GLN A 273 1.69 -5.03 -20.52
N GLY A 274 2.09 -5.32 -19.29
CA GLY A 274 1.25 -5.09 -18.11
C GLY A 274 0.80 -3.63 -17.99
N ASN A 275 -0.43 -3.39 -17.51
CA ASN A 275 -0.95 -2.04 -17.38
C ASN A 275 -1.92 -1.90 -16.20
N TYR A 276 -2.08 -0.64 -15.74
CA TYR A 276 -3.04 -0.28 -14.70
C TYR A 276 -3.68 1.08 -15.00
N ARG A 277 -4.98 1.16 -14.78
CA ARG A 277 -5.76 2.39 -14.92
C ARG A 277 -6.70 2.53 -13.72
N ARG A 278 -6.77 3.74 -13.14
CA ARG A 278 -7.61 3.98 -11.97
C ARG A 278 -8.30 5.34 -12.07
N ASN A 279 -9.59 5.35 -11.70
CA ASN A 279 -10.33 6.55 -11.33
C ASN A 279 -10.66 6.40 -9.84
N LEU A 280 -10.24 7.37 -9.04
CA LEU A 280 -10.47 7.42 -7.60
C LEU A 280 -11.06 8.77 -7.23
N LEU A 281 -12.24 8.75 -6.60
CA LEU A 281 -12.85 9.93 -5.98
C LEU A 281 -12.99 9.68 -4.49
N ASN A 282 -12.44 10.57 -3.70
CA ASN A 282 -12.61 10.62 -2.26
C ASN A 282 -13.31 11.92 -1.89
N THR A 283 -14.35 11.86 -1.08
CA THR A 283 -15.04 13.06 -0.59
C THR A 283 -15.47 12.88 0.85
N ALA A 284 -15.34 13.95 1.63
CA ALA A 284 -15.74 13.97 3.03
C ALA A 284 -16.38 15.29 3.42
N LEU A 285 -17.36 15.21 4.31
CA LEU A 285 -17.94 16.32 5.03
C LEU A 285 -17.67 16.16 6.52
N ASN A 286 -16.90 17.08 7.09
CA ASN A 286 -16.65 17.17 8.52
C ASN A 286 -17.50 18.29 9.11
N ILE A 287 -18.29 17.98 10.13
CA ILE A 287 -19.11 18.96 10.87
C ILE A 287 -18.59 19.01 12.29
N GLY A 288 -18.09 20.16 12.70
CA GLY A 288 -17.65 20.44 14.06
C GLY A 288 -18.63 21.31 14.82
N PHE A 289 -19.01 20.91 16.04
CA PHE A 289 -19.83 21.70 16.92
C PHE A 289 -19.24 21.76 18.33
N ARG A 290 -18.98 22.97 18.80
CA ARG A 290 -18.44 23.24 20.14
C ARG A 290 -19.55 23.56 21.12
N ALA A 291 -19.89 22.61 21.99
CA ALA A 291 -20.80 22.81 23.13
C ALA A 291 -20.03 23.33 24.35
N ASN A 292 -20.74 23.69 25.42
CA ASN A 292 -20.10 24.20 26.65
C ASN A 292 -19.31 23.13 27.44
N ALA A 293 -19.57 21.84 27.20
CA ALA A 293 -18.97 20.74 27.96
C ALA A 293 -18.22 19.72 27.09
N PHE A 294 -18.45 19.74 25.79
CA PHE A 294 -17.84 18.82 24.85
C PHE A 294 -17.76 19.44 23.46
N ASP A 295 -16.86 18.94 22.66
CA ASP A 295 -16.81 19.14 21.21
C ASP A 295 -17.43 17.91 20.55
N PHE A 296 -18.30 18.15 19.58
CA PHE A 296 -18.89 17.13 18.72
C PHE A 296 -18.30 17.25 17.32
N ASN A 297 -17.87 16.12 16.77
CA ASN A 297 -17.42 16.03 15.38
C ASN A 297 -18.16 14.90 14.69
N TYR A 298 -18.70 15.19 13.51
CA TYR A 298 -19.30 14.22 12.62
C TYR A 298 -18.54 14.23 11.31
N THR A 299 -18.10 13.05 10.85
CA THR A 299 -17.45 12.87 9.56
C THR A 299 -18.26 11.88 8.74
N ALA A 300 -18.73 12.31 7.58
CA ALA A 300 -19.31 11.46 6.56
C ALA A 300 -18.37 11.43 5.36
N SER A 301 -18.04 10.26 4.84
CA SER A 301 -17.20 10.16 3.66
C SER A 301 -17.72 9.16 2.65
N TYR A 302 -17.36 9.39 1.41
CA TYR A 302 -17.64 8.50 0.29
C TYR A 302 -16.40 8.32 -0.57
N GLN A 303 -16.09 7.06 -0.88
CA GLN A 303 -15.03 6.68 -1.79
C GLN A 303 -15.59 5.92 -2.98
N PHE A 304 -15.24 6.36 -4.17
CA PHE A 304 -15.50 5.69 -5.43
C PHE A 304 -14.19 5.26 -6.06
N LEU A 305 -14.08 3.98 -6.41
CA LEU A 305 -12.93 3.44 -7.14
C LEU A 305 -13.44 2.67 -8.36
N LYS A 306 -12.85 2.96 -9.51
CA LYS A 306 -12.99 2.14 -10.72
C LYS A 306 -11.62 1.95 -11.31
N ASP A 307 -11.18 0.71 -11.36
CA ASP A 307 -9.87 0.39 -11.91
C ASP A 307 -9.90 -0.78 -12.90
N TYR A 308 -8.79 -0.92 -13.58
CA TYR A 308 -8.50 -1.99 -14.51
C TYR A 308 -7.02 -2.32 -14.44
N MET A 309 -6.70 -3.59 -14.33
CA MET A 309 -5.37 -4.14 -14.36
C MET A 309 -5.30 -5.27 -15.38
N MET A 310 -4.21 -5.34 -16.13
CA MET A 310 -3.80 -6.51 -16.91
C MET A 310 -2.36 -6.85 -16.55
N MET A 311 -2.09 -8.10 -16.30
CA MET A 311 -0.78 -8.61 -15.92
C MET A 311 -0.49 -9.90 -16.66
N ASP A 312 0.66 -9.95 -17.32
CA ASP A 312 1.30 -11.17 -17.76
C ASP A 312 1.87 -11.88 -16.53
N ILE A 313 1.28 -13.03 -16.14
CA ILE A 313 1.56 -13.66 -14.85
C ILE A 313 2.68 -14.70 -14.90
N ASP A 314 3.11 -15.11 -16.09
CA ASP A 314 4.29 -15.95 -16.26
C ASP A 314 5.60 -15.15 -16.32
N TYR A 315 5.53 -13.84 -16.64
CA TYR A 315 6.64 -12.89 -16.75
C TYR A 315 7.67 -13.27 -17.82
N LEU A 316 7.29 -14.05 -18.83
CA LEU A 316 8.16 -14.60 -19.86
C LEU A 316 7.84 -14.02 -21.26
N PRO A 317 8.74 -14.23 -22.25
CA PRO A 317 8.45 -13.89 -23.65
C PRO A 317 7.44 -14.85 -24.32
N GLN A 318 7.21 -16.03 -23.75
CA GLN A 318 6.24 -17.01 -24.20
C GLN A 318 4.84 -16.65 -23.71
N ASP A 319 3.81 -17.08 -24.44
CA ASP A 319 2.42 -16.73 -24.18
C ASP A 319 1.70 -17.83 -23.38
N TYR A 320 2.07 -17.96 -22.07
CA TYR A 320 1.46 -18.98 -21.20
C TYR A 320 0.14 -18.50 -20.60
N MET A 321 0.16 -17.43 -19.84
CA MET A 321 -1.03 -16.98 -19.12
C MET A 321 -1.00 -15.49 -18.83
N HIS A 322 -2.16 -14.86 -18.91
CA HIS A 322 -2.37 -13.51 -18.39
C HIS A 322 -3.68 -13.43 -17.62
N LEU A 323 -3.78 -12.42 -16.81
CA LEU A 323 -5.03 -12.10 -16.11
C LEU A 323 -5.41 -10.64 -16.32
N GLU A 324 -6.71 -10.42 -16.31
CA GLU A 324 -7.29 -9.09 -16.20
C GLU A 324 -8.05 -8.97 -14.90
N GLU A 325 -8.11 -7.76 -14.36
CA GLU A 325 -8.99 -7.46 -13.24
C GLU A 325 -9.64 -6.09 -13.43
N ARG A 326 -10.94 -6.05 -13.25
CA ARG A 326 -11.74 -4.82 -13.25
C ARG A 326 -12.49 -4.74 -11.94
N GLN A 327 -12.21 -3.69 -11.17
CA GLN A 327 -12.90 -3.44 -9.92
C GLN A 327 -13.78 -2.21 -10.01
N PHE A 328 -14.89 -2.28 -9.33
CA PHE A 328 -15.82 -1.18 -9.13
C PHE A 328 -16.25 -1.18 -7.67
N GLN A 329 -15.82 -0.17 -6.94
CA GLN A 329 -16.05 -0.06 -5.50
C GLN A 329 -16.79 1.24 -5.17
N ASN A 330 -17.74 1.11 -4.26
CA ASN A 330 -18.32 2.22 -3.52
C ASN A 330 -18.14 1.92 -2.04
N ALA A 331 -17.66 2.90 -1.28
CA ALA A 331 -17.57 2.80 0.17
C ALA A 331 -18.11 4.08 0.80
N PHE A 332 -18.90 3.92 1.84
CA PHE A 332 -19.48 5.00 2.61
C PHE A 332 -19.12 4.82 4.08
N THR A 333 -18.59 5.85 4.73
CA THR A 333 -18.26 5.81 6.15
C THR A 333 -18.92 6.96 6.90
N GLN A 334 -19.27 6.71 8.15
CA GLN A 334 -19.77 7.70 9.08
C GLN A 334 -19.09 7.54 10.43
N GLU A 335 -18.72 8.65 11.03
CA GLU A 335 -18.11 8.67 12.34
C GLU A 335 -18.67 9.81 13.18
N PHE A 336 -19.02 9.49 14.40
CA PHE A 336 -19.49 10.43 15.43
C PHE A 336 -18.48 10.42 16.56
N VAL A 337 -17.95 11.60 16.93
CA VAL A 337 -16.97 11.73 18.02
C VAL A 337 -17.42 12.83 18.97
N PHE A 338 -17.50 12.49 20.23
CA PHE A 338 -17.72 13.43 21.34
C PHE A 338 -16.43 13.49 22.16
N LYS A 339 -15.92 14.67 22.43
CA LYS A 339 -14.70 14.90 23.21
C LYS A 339 -14.93 15.95 24.30
N GLY A 340 -14.59 15.62 25.54
CA GLY A 340 -14.65 16.59 26.64
C GLY A 340 -13.74 17.80 26.39
N ASN A 341 -14.30 19.03 26.55
CA ASN A 341 -13.56 20.26 26.30
C ASN A 341 -13.40 21.15 27.54
N ARG A 342 -13.86 20.69 28.71
CA ARG A 342 -13.64 21.40 29.96
C ARG A 342 -12.24 21.14 30.49
N PRO A 343 -11.55 22.15 31.05
CA PRO A 343 -10.32 21.94 31.80
C PRO A 343 -10.57 20.95 32.94
N SER A 344 -9.94 19.79 32.90
CA SER A 344 -10.13 18.70 33.82
C SER A 344 -8.88 17.82 33.88
N ARG A 345 -8.69 17.08 34.94
CA ARG A 345 -7.72 15.98 35.00
C ARG A 345 -8.17 14.74 34.24
N TRP A 346 -9.43 14.70 33.80
CA TRP A 346 -10.03 13.63 33.03
C TRP A 346 -10.44 14.14 31.66
N HIS A 347 -9.71 13.72 30.64
CA HIS A 347 -9.99 13.96 29.23
C HIS A 347 -10.61 12.70 28.65
N TRP A 348 -11.74 12.83 28.01
CA TRP A 348 -12.48 11.68 27.49
C TRP A 348 -12.88 11.91 26.03
N THR A 349 -12.89 10.82 25.29
CA THR A 349 -13.38 10.73 23.92
C THR A 349 -14.31 9.53 23.82
N LEU A 350 -15.49 9.74 23.25
CA LEU A 350 -16.49 8.70 22.97
C LEU A 350 -16.88 8.78 21.50
N GLY A 351 -16.99 7.66 20.80
CA GLY A 351 -17.41 7.70 19.41
C GLY A 351 -18.11 6.44 18.94
N ALA A 352 -18.72 6.58 17.76
CA ALA A 352 -19.32 5.49 17.00
C ALA A 352 -18.87 5.60 15.53
N PHE A 353 -18.66 4.46 14.91
CA PHE A 353 -18.19 4.36 13.53
C PHE A 353 -19.04 3.35 12.76
N GLY A 354 -19.35 3.66 11.50
CA GLY A 354 -19.97 2.76 10.55
C GLY A 354 -19.33 2.86 9.18
N SER A 355 -19.07 1.72 8.55
CA SER A 355 -18.54 1.62 7.19
C SER A 355 -19.33 0.58 6.41
N PHE A 356 -19.73 0.95 5.19
CA PHE A 356 -20.41 0.10 4.22
C PHE A 356 -19.64 0.14 2.92
N GLN A 357 -19.20 -1.01 2.46
CA GLN A 357 -18.43 -1.16 1.24
C GLN A 357 -19.10 -2.16 0.30
N TRP A 358 -19.18 -1.82 -0.98
CA TRP A 358 -19.59 -2.72 -2.06
C TRP A 358 -18.51 -2.76 -3.10
N MET A 359 -17.98 -3.95 -3.35
CA MET A 359 -16.98 -4.14 -4.41
C MET A 359 -17.47 -5.21 -5.38
N LYS A 360 -17.44 -4.88 -6.67
CA LYS A 360 -17.63 -5.82 -7.77
C LYS A 360 -16.31 -6.01 -8.47
N THR A 361 -15.88 -7.26 -8.60
CA THR A 361 -14.63 -7.63 -9.27
C THR A 361 -14.97 -8.57 -10.44
N ASN A 362 -14.43 -8.25 -11.62
CA ASN A 362 -14.38 -9.15 -12.76
C ASN A 362 -12.90 -9.48 -13.01
N ALA A 363 -12.53 -10.74 -12.77
CA ALA A 363 -11.14 -11.20 -12.81
C ALA A 363 -11.02 -12.48 -13.65
N PRO A 364 -11.15 -12.40 -15.00
CA PRO A 364 -10.95 -13.55 -15.88
C PRO A 364 -9.47 -13.96 -15.91
N VAL A 365 -9.22 -15.27 -15.96
CA VAL A 365 -7.90 -15.89 -16.16
C VAL A 365 -7.87 -16.52 -17.54
N TYR A 366 -6.83 -16.21 -18.32
CA TYR A 366 -6.65 -16.65 -19.69
C TYR A 366 -5.55 -17.71 -19.76
N PHE A 367 -5.86 -18.85 -20.36
CA PHE A 367 -4.91 -19.90 -20.71
C PHE A 367 -4.52 -19.68 -22.16
N ASP A 368 -3.34 -19.16 -22.37
CA ASP A 368 -2.84 -18.78 -23.68
C ASP A 368 -2.26 -20.01 -24.42
N PRO A 369 -1.88 -19.90 -25.72
CA PRO A 369 -1.54 -21.06 -26.55
C PRO A 369 -0.43 -21.94 -25.99
N GLU A 370 0.65 -21.36 -25.45
CA GLU A 370 1.76 -22.14 -24.90
C GLU A 370 1.37 -22.89 -23.61
N MET A 371 0.44 -22.35 -22.80
CA MET A 371 -0.08 -23.08 -21.65
C MET A 371 -0.90 -24.28 -22.08
N ASN A 372 -1.79 -24.12 -23.05
CA ASN A 372 -2.58 -25.24 -23.57
C ASN A 372 -1.68 -26.31 -24.20
N ALA A 373 -0.62 -25.92 -24.93
CA ALA A 373 0.37 -26.84 -25.45
C ALA A 373 1.18 -27.56 -24.34
N PHE A 374 1.55 -26.83 -23.27
CA PHE A 374 2.23 -27.39 -22.10
C PHE A 374 1.35 -28.43 -21.38
N LEU A 375 0.08 -28.10 -21.17
CA LEU A 375 -0.89 -29.03 -20.55
C LEU A 375 -1.10 -30.28 -21.42
N SER A 376 -1.29 -30.10 -22.72
CA SER A 376 -1.43 -31.18 -23.70
C SER A 376 -0.23 -32.14 -23.65
N LYS A 377 0.99 -31.58 -23.66
CA LYS A 377 2.21 -32.35 -23.53
C LYS A 377 2.29 -33.11 -22.19
N THR A 378 2.01 -32.44 -21.08
CA THR A 378 2.06 -33.01 -19.73
C THR A 378 1.10 -34.21 -19.60
N ILE A 379 -0.12 -34.07 -20.09
CA ILE A 379 -1.12 -35.13 -20.05
C ILE A 379 -0.74 -36.29 -21.00
N THR A 380 -0.23 -35.96 -22.20
CA THR A 380 0.28 -36.93 -23.14
C THR A 380 1.41 -37.75 -22.53
N ASP A 381 2.40 -37.13 -21.92
CA ASP A 381 3.54 -37.79 -21.27
C ASP A 381 3.05 -38.69 -20.12
N TYR A 382 2.12 -38.17 -19.27
CA TYR A 382 1.55 -38.96 -18.18
C TYR A 382 0.82 -40.22 -18.69
N ALA A 383 -0.05 -40.08 -19.70
CA ALA A 383 -0.78 -41.17 -20.31
C ALA A 383 0.19 -42.21 -20.97
N TYR A 384 1.20 -41.70 -21.71
CA TYR A 384 2.21 -42.53 -22.36
C TYR A 384 3.02 -43.36 -21.35
N TYR A 385 3.57 -42.70 -20.30
CA TYR A 385 4.34 -43.41 -19.28
C TYR A 385 3.49 -44.33 -18.40
N GLY A 386 2.23 -43.99 -18.16
CA GLY A 386 1.27 -44.90 -17.51
C GLY A 386 1.05 -46.20 -18.30
N MET A 387 0.84 -46.09 -19.60
CA MET A 387 0.71 -47.25 -20.51
C MET A 387 2.02 -48.03 -20.62
N LEU A 388 3.15 -47.30 -20.85
CA LEU A 388 4.48 -47.91 -20.95
C LEU A 388 4.81 -48.75 -19.72
N ASN A 389 4.63 -48.23 -18.53
CA ASN A 389 4.89 -48.91 -17.26
C ASN A 389 3.99 -50.13 -17.05
N SER A 390 2.72 -50.02 -17.47
CA SER A 390 1.77 -51.17 -17.39
C SER A 390 2.15 -52.30 -18.32
N MET A 391 2.56 -51.99 -19.54
CA MET A 391 2.95 -52.94 -20.57
C MET A 391 4.36 -53.52 -20.34
N ALA A 392 5.30 -52.67 -19.90
CA ALA A 392 6.69 -53.06 -19.64
C ALA A 392 6.80 -54.16 -18.58
N LYS A 393 5.89 -54.23 -17.62
CA LYS A 393 5.81 -55.31 -16.63
C LYS A 393 5.61 -56.69 -17.26
N ARG A 394 5.07 -56.74 -18.50
CA ARG A 394 4.75 -58.04 -19.18
C ARG A 394 5.70 -58.32 -20.29
N MET A 395 6.27 -57.35 -21.01
CA MET A 395 7.04 -57.59 -22.23
C MET A 395 8.39 -56.86 -22.29
N GLY A 396 8.76 -56.12 -21.23
CA GLY A 396 9.94 -55.26 -21.22
C GLY A 396 9.65 -53.87 -21.83
N GLU A 397 10.46 -52.85 -21.46
CA GLU A 397 10.24 -51.43 -21.81
C GLU A 397 10.37 -51.17 -23.31
N GLU A 398 11.40 -51.70 -23.95
CA GLU A 398 11.62 -51.50 -25.40
C GLU A 398 10.48 -52.10 -26.24
N ALA A 399 10.04 -53.33 -25.90
CA ALA A 399 8.93 -53.98 -26.58
C ALA A 399 7.60 -53.26 -26.36
N ALA A 400 7.39 -52.75 -25.15
CA ALA A 400 6.21 -51.98 -24.82
C ALA A 400 6.19 -50.63 -25.58
N ALA A 401 7.29 -49.90 -25.63
CA ALA A 401 7.40 -48.66 -26.39
C ALA A 401 7.20 -48.88 -27.90
N ALA A 402 7.81 -49.95 -28.47
CA ALA A 402 7.62 -50.30 -29.88
C ALA A 402 6.16 -50.67 -30.17
N MET A 403 5.47 -51.36 -29.26
CA MET A 403 4.07 -51.72 -29.40
C MET A 403 3.15 -50.51 -29.35
N ILE A 404 3.36 -49.60 -28.39
CA ILE A 404 2.61 -48.33 -28.31
C ILE A 404 2.77 -47.55 -29.62
N ALA A 405 4.00 -47.37 -30.09
CA ALA A 405 4.28 -46.66 -31.34
C ALA A 405 3.58 -47.33 -32.54
N ARG A 406 3.64 -48.69 -32.66
CA ARG A 406 3.00 -49.44 -33.73
C ARG A 406 1.47 -49.36 -33.70
N MET A 407 0.86 -49.19 -32.52
CA MET A 407 -0.57 -49.01 -32.33
C MET A 407 -1.05 -47.57 -32.58
N GLY A 408 -0.22 -46.65 -33.00
CA GLY A 408 -0.56 -45.26 -33.31
C GLY A 408 -0.12 -44.25 -32.23
N GLY A 409 0.63 -44.70 -31.24
CA GLY A 409 1.16 -43.82 -30.19
C GLY A 409 0.12 -43.38 -29.14
N CYS A 410 0.46 -42.33 -28.46
CA CYS A 410 -0.41 -41.60 -27.51
C CYS A 410 -0.24 -40.11 -27.71
N LYS A 411 -1.29 -39.41 -27.98
CA LYS A 411 -1.36 -37.95 -28.06
C LYS A 411 -2.66 -37.45 -27.42
N VAL A 412 -2.56 -36.48 -26.54
CA VAL A 412 -3.70 -35.81 -25.95
C VAL A 412 -3.56 -34.31 -26.24
N ASP A 413 -4.54 -33.73 -26.85
CA ASP A 413 -4.66 -32.27 -27.03
C ASP A 413 -5.71 -31.77 -26.04
N MET A 414 -5.29 -30.89 -25.11
CA MET A 414 -6.16 -30.32 -24.09
C MET A 414 -6.21 -28.80 -24.26
N GLN A 415 -7.42 -28.25 -24.26
CA GLN A 415 -7.67 -26.81 -24.33
C GLN A 415 -8.53 -26.39 -23.11
N ILE A 416 -8.04 -25.46 -22.34
CA ILE A 416 -8.81 -24.81 -21.27
C ILE A 416 -9.30 -23.46 -21.76
N ALA A 417 -10.62 -23.25 -21.74
CA ALA A 417 -11.23 -21.97 -22.06
C ALA A 417 -10.93 -20.95 -20.96
N THR A 418 -11.05 -19.66 -21.30
CA THR A 418 -10.97 -18.57 -20.30
C THR A 418 -11.90 -18.84 -19.12
N ILE A 419 -11.36 -18.76 -17.90
CA ILE A 419 -12.11 -18.91 -16.67
C ILE A 419 -12.62 -17.53 -16.25
N PRO A 420 -13.95 -17.23 -16.38
CA PRO A 420 -14.51 -15.97 -15.90
C PRO A 420 -14.55 -15.96 -14.38
N GLY A 421 -14.30 -14.80 -13.77
CA GLY A 421 -14.39 -14.59 -12.33
C GLY A 421 -15.25 -13.37 -12.01
N LEU A 422 -16.51 -13.58 -11.64
CA LEU A 422 -17.43 -12.51 -11.26
C LEU A 422 -17.69 -12.59 -9.76
N PHE A 423 -17.27 -11.56 -9.04
CA PHE A 423 -17.37 -11.50 -7.59
C PHE A 423 -18.04 -10.21 -7.15
N HIS A 424 -18.87 -10.32 -6.12
CA HIS A 424 -19.41 -9.19 -5.38
C HIS A 424 -19.13 -9.40 -3.89
N THR A 425 -18.37 -8.50 -3.28
CA THR A 425 -17.91 -8.61 -1.90
C THR A 425 -18.37 -7.43 -1.06
N PRO A 426 -19.61 -7.46 -0.54
CA PRO A 426 -20.08 -6.45 0.40
C PRO A 426 -19.42 -6.67 1.77
N MET A 427 -19.02 -5.56 2.40
CA MET A 427 -18.46 -5.55 3.75
C MET A 427 -19.12 -4.44 4.57
N THR A 428 -19.41 -4.74 5.84
CA THR A 428 -19.92 -3.78 6.81
C THR A 428 -19.08 -3.84 8.08
N ASN A 429 -18.72 -2.69 8.62
CA ASN A 429 -18.09 -2.60 9.92
C ASN A 429 -18.82 -1.56 10.78
N LEU A 430 -19.23 -1.95 11.97
CA LEU A 430 -19.88 -1.09 12.97
C LEU A 430 -19.07 -1.12 14.25
N ALA A 431 -18.89 0.04 14.89
CA ALA A 431 -18.11 0.08 16.10
C ALA A 431 -18.55 1.19 17.05
N VAL A 432 -18.26 0.95 18.34
CA VAL A 432 -18.33 1.96 19.40
C VAL A 432 -17.01 1.97 20.16
N PHE A 433 -16.52 3.15 20.53
CA PHE A 433 -15.24 3.28 21.19
C PHE A 433 -15.23 4.38 22.24
N HIS A 434 -14.40 4.18 23.27
CA HIS A 434 -14.15 5.15 24.31
C HIS A 434 -12.68 5.17 24.68
N GLN A 435 -12.14 6.37 24.93
CA GLN A 435 -10.82 6.57 25.54
C GLN A 435 -10.91 7.61 26.64
N SER A 436 -10.27 7.34 27.77
CA SER A 436 -10.03 8.25 28.87
C SER A 436 -8.56 8.45 29.11
N ASP A 437 -8.12 9.70 29.13
CA ASP A 437 -6.78 10.11 29.52
C ASP A 437 -6.92 10.81 30.90
N ILE A 438 -6.35 10.23 31.95
CA ILE A 438 -6.55 10.64 33.33
C ILE A 438 -5.22 11.11 33.93
N GLU A 439 -5.12 12.37 34.30
CA GLU A 439 -3.95 12.91 35.00
C GLU A 439 -4.00 12.49 36.49
N LEU A 440 -3.37 11.34 36.77
CA LEU A 440 -3.28 10.79 38.15
C LEU A 440 -2.51 11.72 39.07
N THR A 441 -1.43 12.32 38.53
CA THR A 441 -0.66 13.38 39.19
C THR A 441 -0.26 14.44 38.14
N ASN A 442 0.40 15.50 38.54
CA ASN A 442 0.93 16.51 37.60
C ASN A 442 1.98 15.93 36.63
N ARG A 443 2.56 14.77 36.95
CA ARG A 443 3.58 14.10 36.13
C ARG A 443 3.13 12.75 35.55
N LEU A 444 2.11 12.12 36.09
CA LEU A 444 1.68 10.78 35.66
C LEU A 444 0.28 10.83 35.09
N MET A 445 0.15 10.38 33.85
CA MET A 445 -1.11 10.24 33.11
C MET A 445 -1.36 8.78 32.76
N ALA A 446 -2.57 8.31 32.97
CA ALA A 446 -3.04 7.00 32.54
C ALA A 446 -3.98 7.15 31.35
N THR A 447 -3.78 6.34 30.32
CA THR A 447 -4.67 6.22 29.16
C THR A 447 -5.38 4.87 29.21
N LEU A 448 -6.71 4.91 29.19
CA LEU A 448 -7.58 3.73 29.18
C LEU A 448 -8.49 3.82 27.96
N GLY A 449 -8.45 2.83 27.10
CA GLY A 449 -9.27 2.80 25.91
C GLY A 449 -9.91 1.45 25.68
N LEU A 450 -11.09 1.45 25.07
CA LEU A 450 -11.83 0.26 24.69
C LEU A 450 -12.66 0.54 23.46
N ARG A 451 -12.61 -0.40 22.51
CA ARG A 451 -13.46 -0.41 21.31
C ARG A 451 -14.04 -1.79 21.10
N TYR A 452 -15.28 -1.83 20.70
CA TYR A 452 -15.95 -3.02 20.18
C TYR A 452 -16.25 -2.81 18.70
N ASP A 453 -15.76 -3.73 17.89
CA ASP A 453 -15.98 -3.80 16.43
C ASP A 453 -16.82 -5.04 16.10
N TYR A 454 -17.85 -4.84 15.28
CA TYR A 454 -18.58 -5.89 14.58
C TYR A 454 -18.33 -5.75 13.08
N SER A 455 -17.86 -6.82 12.43
CA SER A 455 -17.61 -6.87 11.01
C SER A 455 -18.44 -7.98 10.36
N TYR A 456 -19.07 -7.66 9.24
CA TYR A 456 -19.76 -8.59 8.37
C TYR A 456 -19.07 -8.59 7.01
N ALA A 457 -18.74 -9.76 6.47
CA ALA A 457 -18.18 -9.95 5.14
C ALA A 457 -19.00 -10.99 4.38
N ALA A 458 -19.27 -10.73 3.11
CA ALA A 458 -19.94 -11.70 2.25
C ALA A 458 -19.26 -11.74 0.88
N ILE A 459 -19.51 -12.83 0.17
CA ILE A 459 -19.09 -13.03 -1.21
C ILE A 459 -20.22 -13.68 -2.02
N ASP A 460 -20.62 -13.01 -3.11
CA ASP A 460 -21.41 -13.62 -4.18
C ASP A 460 -20.43 -13.93 -5.32
N TYR A 461 -20.37 -15.15 -5.77
CA TYR A 461 -19.48 -15.54 -6.86
C TYR A 461 -20.20 -16.28 -7.97
N ARG A 462 -19.70 -16.05 -9.19
CA ARG A 462 -20.07 -16.80 -10.38
C ARG A 462 -18.84 -16.99 -11.25
N THR A 463 -18.47 -18.28 -11.44
CA THR A 463 -17.31 -18.66 -12.23
C THR A 463 -17.58 -20.00 -12.91
N SER A 464 -16.86 -20.30 -13.98
CA SER A 464 -17.01 -21.57 -14.69
C SER A 464 -15.72 -21.90 -15.43
N ALA A 465 -15.49 -23.19 -15.69
CA ALA A 465 -14.39 -23.64 -16.50
C ALA A 465 -14.86 -24.71 -17.48
N LEU A 466 -14.22 -24.75 -18.64
CA LEU A 466 -14.43 -25.75 -19.68
C LEU A 466 -13.07 -26.22 -20.18
N ALA A 467 -12.85 -27.52 -20.12
CA ALA A 467 -11.75 -28.20 -20.81
C ALA A 467 -12.28 -29.05 -21.93
N THR A 468 -11.65 -28.99 -23.10
CA THR A 468 -11.89 -29.89 -24.22
C THR A 468 -10.63 -30.76 -24.42
N LEU A 469 -10.83 -32.03 -24.63
CA LEU A 469 -9.78 -33.01 -24.85
C LEU A 469 -10.02 -33.72 -26.17
N SER A 470 -8.97 -33.91 -26.94
CA SER A 470 -8.95 -34.72 -28.13
C SER A 470 -7.82 -35.75 -27.96
N GLU A 471 -8.19 -37.00 -27.80
CA GLU A 471 -7.28 -38.11 -27.44
C GLU A 471 -7.11 -39.05 -28.62
N ASP A 472 -5.87 -39.21 -29.08
CA ASP A 472 -5.46 -40.24 -30.02
C ASP A 472 -4.58 -41.24 -29.28
N VAL A 473 -5.16 -42.36 -28.81
CA VAL A 473 -4.49 -43.33 -27.99
C VAL A 473 -4.59 -44.71 -28.63
N MET A 474 -3.47 -45.30 -29.02
CA MET A 474 -3.39 -46.61 -29.65
C MET A 474 -4.34 -46.76 -30.88
N GLY A 475 -4.47 -45.72 -31.69
CA GLY A 475 -5.31 -45.71 -32.90
C GLY A 475 -6.81 -45.53 -32.64
N VAL A 476 -7.20 -45.25 -31.42
CA VAL A 476 -8.56 -44.89 -31.05
C VAL A 476 -8.62 -43.38 -30.83
N HIS A 477 -9.49 -42.70 -31.56
CA HIS A 477 -9.76 -41.26 -31.39
C HIS A 477 -10.99 -41.07 -30.49
N VAL A 478 -10.85 -40.22 -29.46
CA VAL A 478 -11.92 -39.87 -28.52
C VAL A 478 -11.92 -38.38 -28.28
N ASP A 479 -13.07 -37.74 -28.52
CA ASP A 479 -13.29 -36.34 -28.07
C ASP A 479 -14.07 -36.36 -26.76
N ALA A 480 -13.59 -35.57 -25.82
CA ALA A 480 -14.20 -35.39 -24.50
C ALA A 480 -14.25 -33.94 -24.10
N SER A 481 -15.15 -33.61 -23.24
CA SER A 481 -15.17 -32.26 -22.60
C SER A 481 -15.63 -32.37 -21.14
N VAL A 482 -15.03 -31.53 -20.31
CA VAL A 482 -15.40 -31.41 -18.89
C VAL A 482 -15.74 -29.97 -18.62
N ALA A 483 -16.92 -29.75 -18.07
CA ALA A 483 -17.37 -28.41 -17.64
C ALA A 483 -17.69 -28.41 -16.14
N SER A 484 -17.28 -27.34 -15.48
CA SER A 484 -17.66 -27.04 -14.09
C SER A 484 -18.16 -25.61 -13.99
N ALA A 485 -19.17 -25.37 -13.16
CA ALA A 485 -19.72 -24.03 -12.91
C ALA A 485 -20.09 -23.86 -11.44
N LEU A 486 -19.55 -22.82 -10.83
CA LEU A 486 -19.79 -22.47 -9.43
C LEU A 486 -20.55 -21.16 -9.34
N ALA A 487 -21.65 -21.14 -8.59
CA ALA A 487 -22.41 -19.94 -8.29
C ALA A 487 -23.08 -20.07 -6.92
N HIS A 488 -22.62 -19.27 -5.96
CA HIS A 488 -23.13 -19.34 -4.59
C HIS A 488 -22.98 -18.00 -3.86
N HIS A 489 -23.58 -17.92 -2.65
CA HIS A 489 -23.48 -16.78 -1.73
C HIS A 489 -23.01 -17.28 -0.38
N ASP A 490 -21.88 -16.76 0.08
CA ASP A 490 -21.33 -17.06 1.41
C ASP A 490 -21.17 -15.79 2.22
N HIS A 491 -21.27 -15.91 3.54
CA HIS A 491 -21.05 -14.79 4.46
C HIS A 491 -20.45 -15.27 5.78
N ASP A 492 -19.80 -14.33 6.47
CA ASP A 492 -19.26 -14.52 7.82
C ASP A 492 -19.32 -13.22 8.62
N HIS A 493 -19.19 -13.32 9.93
CA HIS A 493 -19.16 -12.18 10.82
C HIS A 493 -18.09 -12.37 11.90
N PHE A 494 -17.54 -11.25 12.38
CA PHE A 494 -16.42 -11.25 13.31
C PHE A 494 -16.61 -10.14 14.34
N ASP A 495 -16.39 -10.49 15.60
CA ASP A 495 -16.43 -9.56 16.73
C ASP A 495 -15.02 -9.35 17.29
N GLN A 496 -14.66 -8.10 17.59
CA GLN A 496 -13.37 -7.79 18.19
C GLN A 496 -13.50 -6.76 19.31
N LEU A 497 -12.86 -7.07 20.43
CA LEU A 497 -12.66 -6.14 21.53
C LEU A 497 -11.22 -5.65 21.54
N LEU A 498 -11.01 -4.33 21.48
CA LEU A 498 -9.71 -3.68 21.28
C LEU A 498 -9.37 -2.77 22.46
N PRO A 499 -8.80 -3.32 23.53
CA PRO A 499 -8.34 -2.53 24.69
C PRO A 499 -7.04 -1.79 24.39
N LYS A 500 -6.86 -0.65 25.09
CA LYS A 500 -5.61 0.12 25.18
C LYS A 500 -5.38 0.51 26.63
N LEU A 501 -4.18 0.22 27.13
CA LEU A 501 -3.68 0.67 28.42
C LEU A 501 -2.38 1.44 28.18
N GLY A 502 -2.27 2.64 28.71
CA GLY A 502 -1.09 3.47 28.57
C GLY A 502 -0.74 4.19 29.87
N LEU A 503 0.54 4.40 30.07
CA LEU A 503 1.07 5.26 31.15
C LEU A 503 2.06 6.23 30.53
N THR A 504 1.95 7.51 30.85
CA THR A 504 2.88 8.55 30.44
C THR A 504 3.42 9.29 31.66
N TYR A 505 4.74 9.34 31.79
CA TYR A 505 5.41 10.08 32.85
C TYR A 505 6.08 11.33 32.27
N LYS A 506 5.58 12.52 32.62
CA LYS A 506 6.07 13.81 32.18
C LYS A 506 7.39 14.17 32.90
N LEU A 507 8.48 14.32 32.17
CA LEU A 507 9.82 14.69 32.70
C LEU A 507 9.97 16.22 32.85
N GLY A 508 9.18 17.00 32.11
CA GLY A 508 9.29 18.44 31.96
C GLY A 508 9.87 18.86 30.61
N GLY A 509 9.74 20.14 30.22
CA GLY A 509 10.23 20.64 28.94
C GLY A 509 9.58 20.01 27.70
N GLY A 510 8.40 19.39 27.84
CA GLY A 510 7.75 18.63 26.78
C GLY A 510 8.27 17.20 26.61
N SER A 511 9.22 16.76 27.45
CA SER A 511 9.75 15.40 27.47
C SER A 511 8.91 14.44 28.30
N ASN A 512 8.82 13.18 27.86
CA ASN A 512 8.09 12.14 28.61
C ASN A 512 8.67 10.73 28.35
N LEU A 513 8.36 9.83 29.26
CA LEU A 513 8.49 8.39 29.10
C LEU A 513 7.09 7.78 29.04
N TYR A 514 6.93 6.73 28.27
CA TYR A 514 5.64 6.04 28.19
C TYR A 514 5.79 4.53 28.12
N ALA A 515 4.73 3.86 28.54
CA ALA A 515 4.52 2.43 28.33
C ALA A 515 3.10 2.21 27.84
N THR A 516 2.89 1.30 26.89
CA THR A 516 1.56 1.01 26.36
C THR A 516 1.37 -0.46 26.04
N LEU A 517 0.15 -0.92 26.25
CA LEU A 517 -0.37 -2.23 25.83
C LEU A 517 -1.57 -1.98 24.93
N THR A 518 -1.53 -2.45 23.71
CA THR A 518 -2.60 -2.25 22.73
C THR A 518 -2.91 -3.52 21.98
N LYS A 519 -4.18 -3.72 21.63
CA LYS A 519 -4.62 -4.79 20.72
C LYS A 519 -5.00 -4.18 19.37
N GLY A 520 -4.54 -4.81 18.31
CA GLY A 520 -4.94 -4.54 16.93
C GLY A 520 -5.57 -5.74 16.28
N TYR A 521 -6.26 -5.53 15.16
CA TYR A 521 -6.75 -6.62 14.33
C TYR A 521 -6.90 -6.21 12.87
N ARG A 522 -6.92 -7.22 12.03
CA ARG A 522 -7.26 -7.15 10.61
C ARG A 522 -8.46 -8.07 10.35
N ALA A 523 -9.43 -7.59 9.57
CA ALA A 523 -10.65 -8.34 9.31
C ALA A 523 -10.39 -9.65 8.56
N GLY A 524 -11.24 -10.64 8.80
CA GLY A 524 -11.36 -11.84 7.99
C GLY A 524 -12.13 -11.57 6.69
N GLY A 525 -12.31 -12.60 5.87
CA GLY A 525 -13.01 -12.48 4.59
C GLY A 525 -12.86 -13.72 3.72
N PHE A 526 -12.94 -13.53 2.39
CA PHE A 526 -12.94 -14.60 1.41
C PHE A 526 -11.89 -14.38 0.32
N ASN A 527 -11.27 -15.48 -0.15
CA ASN A 527 -10.28 -15.51 -1.21
C ASN A 527 -10.94 -15.63 -2.59
N MET A 528 -11.03 -14.54 -3.35
CA MET A 528 -11.54 -14.57 -4.73
C MET A 528 -10.58 -15.28 -5.69
N GLN A 529 -9.30 -15.28 -5.41
CA GLN A 529 -8.25 -15.80 -6.30
C GLN A 529 -8.15 -17.33 -6.30
N MET A 530 -8.80 -18.02 -5.36
CA MET A 530 -8.83 -19.48 -5.26
C MET A 530 -9.70 -20.17 -6.32
N PHE A 531 -10.67 -19.48 -6.88
CA PHE A 531 -11.68 -20.11 -7.74
C PHE A 531 -11.11 -20.67 -9.05
N SER A 532 -10.09 -20.02 -9.63
CA SER A 532 -9.41 -20.57 -10.81
C SER A 532 -8.70 -21.87 -10.49
N ASP A 533 -8.08 -21.98 -9.32
CA ASP A 533 -7.37 -23.18 -8.90
C ASP A 533 -8.35 -24.33 -8.53
N ILE A 534 -9.48 -24.01 -7.88
CA ILE A 534 -10.55 -24.98 -7.57
C ILE A 534 -11.07 -25.57 -8.88
N LEU A 535 -11.50 -24.75 -9.82
CA LEU A 535 -12.04 -25.19 -11.09
C LEU A 535 -11.03 -25.97 -11.93
N GLN A 536 -9.77 -25.52 -11.96
CA GLN A 536 -8.71 -26.23 -12.67
C GLN A 536 -8.44 -27.61 -12.06
N THR A 537 -8.45 -27.72 -10.74
CA THR A 537 -8.30 -29.00 -10.04
C THR A 537 -9.45 -29.97 -10.35
N GLU A 538 -10.69 -29.47 -10.38
CA GLU A 538 -11.86 -30.24 -10.76
C GLU A 538 -11.77 -30.75 -12.21
N LEU A 539 -11.41 -29.87 -13.16
CA LEU A 539 -11.21 -30.25 -14.55
C LEU A 539 -10.15 -31.35 -14.71
N GLN A 540 -8.99 -31.19 -14.05
CA GLN A 540 -7.87 -32.14 -14.16
C GLN A 540 -8.18 -33.50 -13.55
N SER A 541 -8.84 -33.51 -12.37
CA SER A 541 -9.22 -34.77 -11.73
C SER A 541 -10.25 -35.58 -12.53
N SER A 542 -11.14 -34.88 -13.22
CA SER A 542 -12.21 -35.44 -14.03
C SER A 542 -11.75 -35.84 -15.44
N ALA A 543 -10.77 -35.12 -16.02
CA ALA A 543 -10.29 -35.32 -17.39
C ALA A 543 -9.72 -36.75 -17.62
N GLN A 544 -9.18 -37.39 -16.58
CA GLN A 544 -8.58 -38.75 -16.70
C GLN A 544 -9.59 -39.87 -16.91
N SER A 545 -10.87 -39.63 -16.63
CA SER A 545 -11.92 -40.66 -16.66
C SER A 545 -13.04 -40.39 -17.66
N VAL A 546 -13.04 -39.22 -18.28
CA VAL A 546 -14.14 -38.78 -19.14
C VAL A 546 -14.07 -39.36 -20.54
N ARG A 547 -15.22 -39.86 -21.03
CA ARG A 547 -15.46 -40.16 -22.45
C ARG A 547 -16.74 -39.46 -22.89
N GLY A 548 -16.63 -38.48 -23.80
CA GLY A 548 -17.73 -37.62 -24.21
C GLY A 548 -17.87 -36.38 -23.36
N ALA A 549 -19.06 -35.80 -23.27
CA ALA A 549 -19.29 -34.58 -22.51
C ALA A 549 -19.70 -34.89 -21.05
N MET A 550 -19.02 -34.26 -20.11
CA MET A 550 -19.29 -34.34 -18.68
C MET A 550 -19.53 -32.97 -18.09
N VAL A 551 -20.52 -32.82 -17.25
CA VAL A 551 -20.72 -31.62 -16.40
C VAL A 551 -20.57 -32.08 -14.96
N ILE A 552 -19.71 -31.37 -14.22
CA ILE A 552 -19.49 -31.60 -12.79
C ILE A 552 -20.63 -30.95 -12.03
N GLU A 553 -21.38 -31.75 -11.29
CA GLU A 553 -22.49 -31.30 -10.45
C GLU A 553 -21.96 -31.01 -9.03
N HIS A 554 -22.46 -29.92 -8.42
CA HIS A 554 -22.10 -29.49 -7.08
C HIS A 554 -23.30 -29.54 -6.16
N ASP A 555 -23.19 -30.26 -5.06
CA ASP A 555 -24.18 -30.30 -4.00
C ASP A 555 -23.82 -29.30 -2.86
N GLU A 556 -24.66 -29.18 -1.87
CA GLU A 556 -24.46 -28.34 -0.69
C GLU A 556 -23.16 -28.68 0.09
N GLN A 557 -22.73 -29.96 0.08
CA GLN A 557 -21.51 -30.33 0.77
C GLN A 557 -20.28 -29.77 0.05
N VAL A 558 -20.25 -29.82 -1.27
CA VAL A 558 -19.18 -29.23 -2.09
C VAL A 558 -19.10 -27.72 -1.87
N TYR A 559 -20.24 -27.01 -1.82
CA TYR A 559 -20.24 -25.57 -1.52
C TYR A 559 -19.74 -25.24 -0.09
N ASN A 560 -20.05 -26.09 0.90
CA ASN A 560 -19.51 -25.95 2.25
C ASN A 560 -17.97 -26.14 2.27
N ASP A 561 -17.45 -27.13 1.55
CA ASP A 561 -16.01 -27.40 1.44
C ASP A 561 -15.30 -26.23 0.71
N ILE A 562 -15.91 -25.69 -0.34
CA ILE A 562 -15.42 -24.49 -1.02
C ILE A 562 -15.39 -23.30 -0.05
N ARG A 563 -16.45 -23.07 0.73
CA ARG A 563 -16.51 -21.99 1.72
C ARG A 563 -15.37 -22.12 2.74
N GLU A 564 -15.11 -23.33 3.28
CA GLU A 564 -14.01 -23.55 4.22
C GLU A 564 -12.63 -23.24 3.57
N THR A 565 -12.49 -23.57 2.28
CA THR A 565 -11.26 -23.32 1.51
C THR A 565 -11.01 -21.84 1.23
N ILE A 566 -12.05 -21.08 0.89
CA ILE A 566 -11.91 -19.67 0.51
C ILE A 566 -11.96 -18.70 1.69
N ALA A 567 -12.50 -19.12 2.86
CA ALA A 567 -12.64 -18.26 4.03
C ALA A 567 -11.31 -18.13 4.78
N PHE A 568 -11.05 -16.94 5.31
CA PHE A 568 -9.95 -16.70 6.25
C PHE A 568 -10.41 -15.88 7.45
N LYS A 569 -9.85 -16.22 8.62
CA LYS A 569 -10.21 -15.65 9.93
C LYS A 569 -9.49 -14.31 10.16
N PRO A 570 -10.02 -13.45 11.06
CA PRO A 570 -9.30 -12.26 11.51
C PRO A 570 -7.92 -12.58 12.08
N GLU A 571 -6.95 -11.77 11.72
CA GLU A 571 -5.64 -11.70 12.38
C GLU A 571 -5.73 -10.76 13.57
N THR A 572 -5.08 -11.08 14.67
CA THR A 572 -5.03 -10.23 15.85
C THR A 572 -3.62 -10.11 16.39
N SER A 573 -3.28 -8.93 16.93
CA SER A 573 -1.99 -8.71 17.57
C SER A 573 -2.14 -8.03 18.94
N TRP A 574 -1.21 -8.37 19.85
CA TRP A 574 -0.95 -7.64 21.09
C TRP A 574 0.41 -6.96 20.98
N ASN A 575 0.45 -5.65 21.22
CA ASN A 575 1.68 -4.86 21.24
C ASN A 575 1.99 -4.37 22.66
N TYR A 576 3.19 -4.67 23.09
CA TYR A 576 3.81 -4.18 24.32
C TYR A 576 4.91 -3.20 23.91
N GLU A 577 4.80 -1.95 24.32
CA GLU A 577 5.72 -0.91 23.90
C GLU A 577 6.17 -0.06 25.09
N PHE A 578 7.45 0.27 25.12
CA PHE A 578 8.03 1.24 26.04
C PHE A 578 8.84 2.25 25.22
N GLY A 579 8.69 3.55 25.51
CA GLY A 579 9.38 4.58 24.74
C GLY A 579 9.60 5.87 25.50
N ALA A 580 10.27 6.79 24.82
CA ALA A 580 10.60 8.13 25.32
C ALA A 580 10.49 9.16 24.20
N HIS A 581 9.89 10.29 24.51
CA HIS A 581 9.94 11.51 23.71
C HIS A 581 10.74 12.55 24.49
N LEU A 582 11.91 12.92 24.01
CA LEU A 582 12.83 13.79 24.71
C LEU A 582 13.09 15.06 23.89
N ASN A 583 13.01 16.20 24.55
CA ASN A 583 13.45 17.49 24.06
C ASN A 583 14.71 17.86 24.84
N LEU A 584 15.85 17.91 24.18
CA LEU A 584 17.15 18.13 24.74
C LEU A 584 17.72 19.48 24.31
N PHE A 585 18.67 20.02 25.06
CA PHE A 585 19.41 21.25 24.73
C PHE A 585 18.48 22.43 24.36
N ASN A 586 17.50 22.74 25.24
CA ASN A 586 16.49 23.77 25.01
C ASN A 586 15.67 23.56 23.72
N LYS A 587 15.33 22.31 23.42
CA LYS A 587 14.57 21.85 22.23
C LYS A 587 15.30 21.92 20.90
N THR A 588 16.60 22.21 20.86
CA THR A 588 17.40 22.13 19.63
C THR A 588 17.64 20.70 19.16
N LEU A 589 17.38 19.71 20.03
CA LEU A 589 17.41 18.29 19.68
C LEU A 589 16.16 17.60 20.21
N GLN A 590 15.40 17.00 19.32
CA GLN A 590 14.31 16.06 19.63
C GLN A 590 14.79 14.64 19.40
N MET A 591 14.53 13.78 20.37
CA MET A 591 14.85 12.34 20.29
C MET A 591 13.62 11.53 20.69
N ASP A 592 13.23 10.61 19.83
CA ASP A 592 12.16 9.65 20.04
C ASP A 592 12.75 8.24 20.01
N LEU A 593 12.52 7.47 21.07
CA LEU A 593 13.01 6.11 21.24
C LEU A 593 11.83 5.19 21.55
N ALA A 594 11.81 3.99 21.00
CA ALA A 594 10.86 2.96 21.37
C ALA A 594 11.48 1.56 21.27
N GLY A 595 11.09 0.70 22.20
CA GLY A 595 11.23 -0.73 22.12
C GLY A 595 9.85 -1.38 22.08
N PHE A 596 9.65 -2.35 21.22
CA PHE A 596 8.37 -3.02 21.05
C PHE A 596 8.49 -4.53 20.99
N TYR A 597 7.41 -5.20 21.42
CA TYR A 597 7.19 -6.63 21.25
C TYR A 597 5.75 -6.87 20.85
N MET A 598 5.53 -7.48 19.69
CA MET A 598 4.21 -7.77 19.15
C MET A 598 4.01 -9.28 19.03
N GLN A 599 2.89 -9.79 19.49
CA GLN A 599 2.46 -11.19 19.29
C GLN A 599 1.30 -11.19 18.31
N VAL A 600 1.42 -11.98 17.24
CA VAL A 600 0.41 -12.11 16.20
C VAL A 600 -0.18 -13.53 16.23
N THR A 601 -1.49 -13.60 16.13
CA THR A 601 -2.26 -14.85 16.09
C THR A 601 -3.12 -14.87 14.83
N ASN A 602 -3.24 -16.04 14.20
CA ASN A 602 -3.91 -16.22 12.91
C ASN A 602 -3.34 -15.29 11.82
N GLN A 603 -2.01 -15.17 11.76
CA GLN A 603 -1.36 -14.26 10.81
C GLN A 603 -1.83 -14.55 9.39
N GLN A 604 -2.33 -13.53 8.71
CA GLN A 604 -2.79 -13.64 7.34
C GLN A 604 -1.60 -13.45 6.38
N LEU A 605 -1.22 -14.52 5.69
CA LEU A 605 -0.17 -14.54 4.69
C LEU A 605 -0.71 -14.76 3.29
N SER A 606 -0.08 -14.15 2.31
CA SER A 606 -0.35 -14.40 0.90
C SER A 606 0.64 -15.41 0.37
N VAL A 607 0.21 -16.66 0.24
CA VAL A 607 1.02 -17.77 -0.29
C VAL A 607 0.65 -18.07 -1.74
N MET A 608 1.50 -18.81 -2.45
CA MET A 608 1.15 -19.31 -3.78
C MET A 608 0.06 -20.38 -3.65
N ALA A 609 -0.93 -20.33 -4.52
CA ALA A 609 -1.99 -21.32 -4.61
C ALA A 609 -1.85 -22.15 -5.89
N GLY A 610 -2.39 -23.39 -5.85
CA GLY A 610 -2.50 -24.28 -7.00
C GLY A 610 -1.22 -24.95 -7.45
N ASN A 611 -1.39 -25.93 -8.34
CA ASN A 611 -0.33 -26.82 -8.82
C ASN A 611 0.73 -26.11 -9.68
N TYR A 612 0.40 -24.94 -10.25
CA TYR A 612 1.28 -24.19 -11.15
C TYR A 612 1.75 -22.85 -10.56
N GLY A 613 1.36 -22.51 -9.31
CA GLY A 613 1.84 -21.32 -8.63
C GLY A 613 1.34 -19.98 -9.22
N PHE A 614 0.22 -19.97 -9.91
CA PHE A 614 -0.31 -18.73 -10.53
C PHE A 614 -1.21 -17.92 -9.61
N GLY A 615 -2.01 -18.59 -8.78
CA GLY A 615 -2.88 -17.96 -7.81
C GLY A 615 -2.13 -17.57 -6.55
N ARG A 616 -2.65 -16.58 -5.85
CA ARG A 616 -2.24 -16.28 -4.48
C ARG A 616 -3.45 -16.31 -3.59
N MET A 617 -3.36 -17.09 -2.54
CA MET A 617 -4.41 -17.17 -1.54
C MET A 617 -3.97 -16.58 -0.22
N MET A 618 -4.92 -16.12 0.57
CA MET A 618 -4.72 -15.75 1.96
C MET A 618 -4.92 -16.97 2.84
N VAL A 619 -3.92 -17.29 3.64
CA VAL A 619 -4.01 -18.33 4.66
C VAL A 619 -3.80 -17.73 6.04
N ASN A 620 -4.38 -18.33 7.06
CA ASN A 620 -4.05 -18.03 8.44
C ASN A 620 -2.86 -18.88 8.88
N ALA A 621 -1.66 -18.35 8.75
CA ALA A 621 -0.44 -18.96 9.25
C ALA A 621 -0.38 -18.83 10.77
N GLY A 622 -0.57 -19.85 11.50
CA GLY A 622 -0.45 -20.00 12.95
C GLY A 622 -0.15 -18.75 13.76
N LYS A 623 1.06 -18.63 14.29
CA LYS A 623 1.50 -17.52 15.15
C LYS A 623 2.84 -16.98 14.70
N SER A 624 3.03 -15.67 14.86
CA SER A 624 4.33 -15.01 14.73
C SER A 624 4.57 -14.02 15.87
N TYR A 625 5.79 -13.54 15.97
CA TYR A 625 6.10 -12.38 16.78
C TYR A 625 7.02 -11.43 16.03
N SER A 626 6.91 -10.16 16.37
CA SER A 626 7.83 -9.13 15.92
C SER A 626 8.34 -8.34 17.11
N CYS A 627 9.64 -8.13 17.20
CA CYS A 627 10.22 -7.30 18.24
C CYS A 627 11.34 -6.43 17.65
N GLY A 628 11.59 -5.29 18.29
CA GLY A 628 12.58 -4.39 17.78
C GLY A 628 12.77 -3.12 18.59
N VAL A 629 13.65 -2.28 18.05
CA VAL A 629 13.94 -0.95 18.59
C VAL A 629 13.85 0.09 17.48
N GLU A 630 13.38 1.28 17.83
CA GLU A 630 13.26 2.42 16.94
C GLU A 630 13.92 3.63 17.59
N ALA A 631 14.61 4.43 16.78
CA ALA A 631 15.17 5.70 17.19
C ALA A 631 14.96 6.74 16.09
N SER A 632 14.54 7.94 16.46
CA SER A 632 14.46 9.09 15.57
C SER A 632 15.10 10.30 16.27
N LEU A 633 15.94 11.01 15.55
CA LEU A 633 16.61 12.22 15.99
C LEU A 633 16.27 13.35 15.02
N ARG A 634 15.96 14.52 15.52
CA ARG A 634 15.81 15.75 14.74
C ARG A 634 16.53 16.86 15.49
N GLY A 635 17.32 17.61 14.77
CA GLY A 635 18.14 18.65 15.38
C GLY A 635 18.30 19.86 14.49
N GLN A 636 18.54 20.99 15.16
CA GLN A 636 18.97 22.23 14.54
C GLN A 636 20.26 22.70 15.20
N ALA A 637 21.17 23.29 14.43
CA ALA A 637 22.46 23.75 14.86
C ALA A 637 22.92 24.98 14.08
N LEU A 638 24.01 25.59 14.48
CA LEU A 638 24.63 26.73 13.81
C LEU A 638 23.65 27.91 13.62
N ASN A 639 22.92 28.29 14.68
CA ASN A 639 21.87 29.32 14.66
C ASN A 639 20.81 29.04 13.60
N ASP A 640 20.32 27.83 13.57
CA ASP A 640 19.24 27.33 12.67
C ASP A 640 19.62 27.28 11.17
N HIS A 641 20.91 27.48 10.84
CA HIS A 641 21.40 27.28 9.48
C HIS A 641 21.55 25.80 9.11
N LEU A 642 21.75 24.91 10.07
CA LEU A 642 21.83 23.47 9.85
C LEU A 642 20.64 22.77 10.49
N MET A 643 19.80 22.17 9.65
CA MET A 643 18.75 21.22 10.06
C MET A 643 19.18 19.80 9.69
N TRP A 644 18.94 18.85 10.59
CA TRP A 644 19.30 17.47 10.33
C TRP A 644 18.34 16.49 11.00
N GLY A 645 18.21 15.34 10.40
CA GLY A 645 17.43 14.25 10.92
C GLY A 645 18.13 12.91 10.75
N ALA A 646 17.89 11.98 11.65
CA ALA A 646 18.34 10.60 11.51
C ALA A 646 17.28 9.65 12.08
N SER A 647 17.04 8.54 11.42
CA SER A 647 16.16 7.51 11.88
C SER A 647 16.78 6.13 11.69
N TYR A 648 16.53 5.24 12.64
CA TYR A 648 16.99 3.87 12.59
C TYR A 648 15.97 2.95 13.23
N SER A 649 15.81 1.75 12.68
CA SER A 649 15.12 0.66 13.36
C SER A 649 15.79 -0.67 13.11
N TYR A 650 15.69 -1.54 14.10
CA TYR A 650 15.91 -2.97 13.98
C TYR A 650 14.59 -3.70 14.24
N THR A 651 14.19 -4.60 13.34
CA THR A 651 12.96 -5.38 13.45
C THR A 651 13.24 -6.85 13.21
N ARG A 652 12.90 -7.68 14.18
CA ARG A 652 12.92 -9.13 14.04
C ARG A 652 11.49 -9.67 14.04
N ALA A 653 10.96 -10.00 12.84
CA ALA A 653 9.67 -10.64 12.66
C ALA A 653 9.89 -12.09 12.21
N VAL A 654 9.37 -13.06 12.97
CA VAL A 654 9.57 -14.51 12.72
C VAL A 654 8.32 -15.31 13.04
N PHE A 655 8.14 -16.41 12.32
CA PHE A 655 7.08 -17.37 12.59
C PHE A 655 7.40 -18.17 13.87
N LYS A 656 6.39 -18.29 14.72
CA LYS A 656 6.45 -19.12 15.92
C LYS A 656 5.83 -20.50 15.68
N GLU A 657 4.76 -20.53 14.92
CA GLU A 657 4.02 -21.72 14.53
C GLU A 657 3.47 -21.49 13.12
N TYR A 658 4.05 -22.13 12.13
CA TYR A 658 3.54 -22.13 10.76
C TYR A 658 3.97 -23.39 10.04
N ILE A 659 3.00 -24.24 9.72
CA ILE A 659 3.18 -25.44 8.90
C ILE A 659 2.31 -25.25 7.66
N ASP A 660 2.92 -25.36 6.50
CA ASP A 660 2.24 -25.34 5.20
C ASP A 660 2.39 -26.71 4.54
N SER A 661 1.41 -27.08 3.72
CA SER A 661 1.38 -28.36 3.03
C SER A 661 1.34 -28.09 1.52
N ILE A 662 2.41 -28.46 0.84
CA ILE A 662 2.51 -28.30 -0.62
C ILE A 662 2.25 -29.66 -1.25
N ALA A 663 1.26 -29.74 -2.14
CA ALA A 663 0.99 -30.92 -2.95
C ALA A 663 1.96 -30.97 -4.13
N ASN A 664 2.75 -32.04 -4.23
CA ASN A 664 3.58 -32.36 -5.38
C ASN A 664 3.01 -33.63 -6.06
N GLY A 665 2.07 -33.46 -6.97
CA GLY A 665 1.33 -34.55 -7.58
C GLY A 665 0.45 -35.27 -6.55
N LEU A 666 0.70 -36.58 -6.32
CA LEU A 666 -0.03 -37.41 -5.35
C LEU A 666 0.52 -37.33 -3.92
N GLU A 667 1.66 -36.70 -3.71
CA GLU A 667 2.29 -36.58 -2.40
C GLU A 667 2.11 -35.15 -1.83
N THR A 668 1.69 -35.08 -0.58
CA THR A 668 1.64 -33.85 0.17
C THR A 668 2.83 -33.76 1.12
N THR A 669 3.68 -32.78 0.93
CA THR A 669 4.85 -32.54 1.80
C THR A 669 4.54 -31.38 2.74
N ALA A 670 4.66 -31.62 4.04
CA ALA A 670 4.52 -30.57 5.06
C ALA A 670 5.86 -29.85 5.27
N PHE A 671 5.85 -28.54 5.21
CA PHE A 671 6.99 -27.67 5.49
C PHE A 671 6.74 -26.88 6.78
N ASP A 672 7.67 -26.98 7.73
CA ASP A 672 7.65 -26.19 8.96
C ASP A 672 8.52 -24.95 8.78
N TYR A 673 7.86 -23.80 8.79
CA TYR A 673 8.53 -22.48 8.67
C TYR A 673 8.83 -21.83 10.02
N LYS A 674 8.76 -22.58 11.11
CA LYS A 674 9.15 -22.08 12.43
C LYS A 674 10.54 -21.45 12.41
N ASP A 675 10.69 -20.32 13.08
CA ASP A 675 11.90 -19.48 13.16
C ASP A 675 12.36 -18.84 11.83
N LYS A 676 11.64 -19.05 10.72
CA LYS A 676 11.86 -18.30 9.49
C LYS A 676 11.36 -16.86 9.62
N ARG A 677 11.99 -15.95 8.88
CA ARG A 677 11.63 -14.54 8.84
C ARG A 677 10.31 -14.32 8.09
N VAL A 678 9.48 -13.44 8.59
CA VAL A 678 8.28 -12.99 7.87
C VAL A 678 8.71 -12.24 6.61
N PRO A 679 8.19 -12.59 5.43
CA PRO A 679 8.55 -11.94 4.16
C PRO A 679 8.22 -10.44 4.12
N PHE A 680 8.96 -9.69 3.29
CA PHE A 680 8.79 -8.25 3.03
C PHE A 680 9.14 -7.33 4.20
N VAL A 681 9.73 -7.87 5.26
CA VAL A 681 10.14 -7.13 6.45
C VAL A 681 11.66 -6.99 6.46
N PRO A 682 12.21 -5.77 6.27
CA PRO A 682 13.65 -5.54 6.40
C PRO A 682 14.09 -5.67 7.85
N GLU A 683 15.26 -6.28 8.07
CA GLU A 683 15.83 -6.36 9.43
C GLU A 683 16.21 -4.99 9.98
N HIS A 684 16.68 -4.12 9.11
CA HIS A 684 17.10 -2.76 9.45
C HIS A 684 16.43 -1.78 8.49
N THR A 685 15.99 -0.63 9.00
CA THR A 685 15.72 0.56 8.19
C THR A 685 16.50 1.73 8.75
N PHE A 686 17.05 2.55 7.89
CA PHE A 686 17.81 3.72 8.31
C PHE A 686 17.68 4.84 7.29
N ALA A 687 17.59 6.06 7.80
CA ALA A 687 17.66 7.27 6.98
C ALA A 687 18.36 8.38 7.77
N ALA A 688 19.03 9.26 7.04
CA ALA A 688 19.58 10.49 7.59
C ALA A 688 19.48 11.59 6.54
N ASN A 689 19.24 12.82 6.99
CA ASN A 689 19.25 14.01 6.14
C ASN A 689 19.93 15.16 6.86
N ALA A 690 20.50 16.08 6.09
CA ALA A 690 21.09 17.32 6.58
C ALA A 690 20.94 18.41 5.52
N ASP A 691 20.41 19.56 5.93
CA ASP A 691 20.14 20.73 5.10
C ASP A 691 20.87 21.92 5.70
N TYR A 692 21.79 22.50 4.93
CA TYR A 692 22.51 23.70 5.33
C TYR A 692 22.05 24.90 4.50
N ARG A 693 21.56 25.95 5.19
CA ARG A 693 21.04 27.16 4.60
C ARG A 693 22.03 28.32 4.75
N PHE A 694 22.39 28.93 3.63
CA PHE A 694 23.11 30.18 3.55
C PHE A 694 22.12 31.32 3.35
N ASP A 695 22.02 32.25 4.30
CA ASP A 695 21.16 33.42 4.19
C ASP A 695 21.95 34.59 3.60
N PHE A 696 21.32 35.31 2.66
CA PHE A 696 21.90 36.47 2.03
C PHE A 696 21.18 37.75 2.50
N SER A 697 21.91 38.85 2.62
CA SER A 697 21.30 40.14 2.86
C SER A 697 20.45 40.53 1.64
N HIS A 698 19.16 40.68 1.81
CA HIS A 698 18.25 41.01 0.72
C HIS A 698 17.75 42.48 0.82
N ASN A 699 17.50 43.07 -0.33
CA ASN A 699 16.86 44.39 -0.39
C ASN A 699 15.35 44.20 -0.23
N ALA A 700 14.81 44.62 0.90
CA ALA A 700 13.39 44.52 1.21
C ALA A 700 12.47 45.26 0.20
N ALA A 701 13.02 46.23 -0.57
CA ALA A 701 12.29 46.91 -1.63
C ALA A 701 12.15 46.14 -2.93
N SER A 702 12.93 45.03 -3.12
CA SER A 702 12.85 44.17 -4.30
C SER A 702 12.01 42.92 -3.98
N LYS A 703 10.90 42.76 -4.68
CA LYS A 703 10.08 41.50 -4.56
C LYS A 703 10.84 40.25 -5.00
N LEU A 704 11.80 40.39 -5.91
CA LEU A 704 12.63 39.30 -6.38
C LEU A 704 14.08 39.56 -6.00
N SER A 705 14.56 38.96 -4.94
CA SER A 705 15.96 39.04 -4.49
C SER A 705 16.38 37.70 -3.90
N LEU A 706 17.62 37.28 -4.13
CA LEU A 706 18.16 36.06 -3.53
C LEU A 706 18.14 36.19 -2.02
N ARG A 707 17.37 35.33 -1.35
CA ARG A 707 17.21 35.30 0.12
C ARG A 707 18.09 34.26 0.75
N SER A 708 18.04 33.06 0.21
CA SER A 708 18.85 31.96 0.73
C SER A 708 19.23 30.94 -0.35
N LEU A 709 20.28 30.18 -0.05
CA LEU A 709 20.70 29.00 -0.78
C LEU A 709 20.73 27.84 0.21
N THR A 710 19.94 26.80 -0.02
CA THR A 710 19.93 25.60 0.82
C THR A 710 20.59 24.45 0.07
N PHE A 711 21.56 23.79 0.68
CA PHE A 711 22.16 22.56 0.20
C PHE A 711 21.75 21.42 1.12
N GLY A 712 21.10 20.41 0.58
CA GLY A 712 20.61 19.25 1.30
C GLY A 712 21.18 17.94 0.78
N LEU A 713 21.45 17.03 1.72
CA LEU A 713 21.83 15.65 1.48
C LEU A 713 20.89 14.72 2.24
N ASN A 714 20.52 13.60 1.64
CA ASN A 714 19.82 12.54 2.33
C ASN A 714 20.36 11.16 1.92
N VAL A 715 20.38 10.24 2.88
CA VAL A 715 20.69 8.82 2.66
C VAL A 715 19.58 8.02 3.29
N ALA A 716 19.09 7.01 2.57
CA ALA A 716 18.11 6.07 3.11
C ALA A 716 18.43 4.66 2.61
N GLY A 717 18.16 3.65 3.45
CA GLY A 717 18.44 2.28 3.09
C GLY A 717 17.72 1.27 3.96
N GLN A 718 17.81 0.02 3.52
CA GLN A 718 17.19 -1.12 4.18
C GLN A 718 18.18 -2.27 4.29
N GLY A 719 18.08 -3.02 5.37
CA GLY A 719 18.82 -4.26 5.59
C GLY A 719 18.25 -5.41 4.75
N LYS A 720 18.63 -6.62 5.11
CA LYS A 720 18.20 -7.83 4.39
C LYS A 720 16.68 -8.00 4.45
N ILE A 721 16.07 -8.32 3.30
CA ILE A 721 14.65 -8.61 3.14
C ILE A 721 14.51 -9.97 2.47
N TYR A 722 13.71 -10.86 3.03
CA TYR A 722 13.30 -12.11 2.39
C TYR A 722 11.98 -11.93 1.64
N TRP A 723 11.84 -12.64 0.52
CA TRP A 723 10.68 -12.49 -0.35
C TRP A 723 9.66 -13.63 -0.26
N ASP A 724 10.07 -14.74 0.39
CA ASP A 724 9.26 -15.93 0.60
C ASP A 724 9.31 -16.45 2.04
N GLU A 725 8.37 -17.30 2.40
CA GLU A 725 8.19 -17.86 3.74
C GLU A 725 9.33 -18.83 4.11
N ALA A 726 9.89 -19.52 3.10
CA ALA A 726 11.02 -20.44 3.26
C ALA A 726 12.36 -19.71 3.44
N ASN A 727 12.39 -18.39 3.16
CA ASN A 727 13.60 -17.55 3.15
C ASN A 727 14.64 -18.00 2.11
N THR A 728 14.20 -18.48 0.95
CA THR A 728 15.07 -19.02 -0.11
C THR A 728 15.74 -17.90 -0.92
N TYR A 729 15.06 -16.79 -1.15
CA TYR A 729 15.61 -15.67 -1.90
C TYR A 729 15.36 -14.32 -1.18
N SER A 730 16.28 -13.39 -1.38
CA SER A 730 16.32 -12.17 -0.57
C SER A 730 17.00 -11.02 -1.32
N GLN A 731 16.74 -9.79 -0.89
CA GLN A 731 17.55 -8.60 -1.17
C GLN A 731 18.53 -8.38 -0.02
N GLY A 732 19.80 -8.18 -0.33
CA GLY A 732 20.81 -7.76 0.64
C GLY A 732 20.64 -6.31 1.08
N ILE A 733 21.49 -5.86 2.01
CA ILE A 733 21.48 -4.45 2.44
C ILE A 733 21.81 -3.52 1.27
N TYR A 734 21.09 -2.42 1.18
CA TYR A 734 21.33 -1.37 0.19
C TYR A 734 21.04 0.01 0.78
N ALA A 735 21.61 1.04 0.17
CA ALA A 735 21.30 2.43 0.46
C ALA A 735 21.31 3.28 -0.83
N THR A 736 20.54 4.35 -0.81
CA THR A 736 20.50 5.36 -1.88
C THR A 736 20.88 6.72 -1.31
N LEU A 737 21.62 7.50 -2.09
CA LEU A 737 21.99 8.87 -1.77
C LEU A 737 21.18 9.84 -2.61
N GLY A 738 20.57 10.84 -1.97
CA GLY A 738 19.91 11.96 -2.62
C GLY A 738 20.59 13.28 -2.24
N ALA A 739 20.42 14.30 -3.07
CA ALA A 739 20.86 15.66 -2.79
C ALA A 739 19.91 16.67 -3.44
N HIS A 740 19.84 17.88 -2.87
CA HIS A 740 19.16 19.00 -3.50
C HIS A 740 19.88 20.33 -3.25
N LEU A 741 19.62 21.28 -4.11
CA LEU A 741 20.08 22.64 -4.04
C LEU A 741 18.89 23.57 -4.30
N ASP A 742 18.45 24.33 -3.31
CA ASP A 742 17.32 25.23 -3.40
C ASP A 742 17.78 26.70 -3.40
N LEU A 743 17.42 27.43 -4.44
CA LEU A 743 17.60 28.87 -4.55
C LEU A 743 16.26 29.57 -4.21
N ASP A 744 16.20 30.25 -3.08
CA ASP A 744 15.03 31.01 -2.66
C ASP A 744 15.22 32.50 -3.02
N CYS A 745 14.34 32.97 -3.90
CA CYS A 745 14.25 34.38 -4.29
C CYS A 745 12.94 35.06 -3.80
N GLY A 746 12.33 34.55 -2.75
CA GLY A 746 11.07 35.00 -2.18
C GLY A 746 9.86 34.33 -2.82
N PRO A 747 9.18 34.96 -3.79
CA PRO A 747 8.02 34.33 -4.43
C PRO A 747 8.42 33.20 -5.39
N VAL A 748 9.72 33.00 -5.63
CA VAL A 748 10.25 32.00 -6.57
C VAL A 748 11.30 31.16 -5.87
N VAL A 749 11.13 29.83 -5.89
CA VAL A 749 12.15 28.86 -5.45
C VAL A 749 12.51 27.96 -6.62
N LEU A 750 13.80 27.89 -6.94
CA LEU A 750 14.35 26.97 -7.93
C LEU A 750 15.11 25.85 -7.22
N SER A 751 14.67 24.61 -7.40
CA SER A 751 15.28 23.42 -6.81
C SER A 751 15.93 22.57 -7.89
N VAL A 752 17.20 22.20 -7.69
CA VAL A 752 17.87 21.14 -8.46
C VAL A 752 18.04 19.94 -7.53
N TRP A 753 17.58 18.78 -7.98
CA TRP A 753 17.59 17.59 -7.13
C TRP A 753 18.16 16.37 -7.84
N GLY A 754 18.71 15.45 -7.03
CA GLY A 754 19.16 14.14 -7.48
C GLY A 754 18.71 13.05 -6.50
N ARG A 755 18.35 11.89 -7.05
CA ARG A 755 17.94 10.69 -6.30
C ARG A 755 18.78 9.51 -6.76
N ASN A 756 19.09 8.59 -5.83
CA ASN A 756 19.95 7.45 -6.11
C ASN A 756 21.23 7.85 -6.85
N LEU A 757 21.92 8.90 -6.39
CA LEU A 757 23.11 9.46 -7.02
C LEU A 757 24.26 8.47 -7.13
N THR A 758 24.28 7.43 -6.33
CA THR A 758 25.22 6.31 -6.36
C THR A 758 24.89 5.24 -7.40
N ASP A 759 23.74 5.38 -8.08
CA ASP A 759 23.18 4.39 -9.01
C ASP A 759 23.15 2.96 -8.41
N SER A 760 22.81 2.88 -7.11
CA SER A 760 22.71 1.61 -6.39
C SER A 760 21.63 0.74 -7.03
N LYS A 761 21.99 -0.51 -7.36
CA LYS A 761 21.07 -1.51 -7.91
C LYS A 761 20.53 -2.40 -6.80
N TYR A 762 19.23 -2.51 -6.71
CA TYR A 762 18.55 -3.31 -5.71
C TYR A 762 17.16 -3.70 -6.19
N ASN A 763 16.63 -4.81 -5.68
CA ASN A 763 15.26 -5.21 -5.92
C ASN A 763 14.33 -4.58 -4.86
N THR A 764 13.24 -3.97 -5.32
CA THR A 764 12.17 -3.47 -4.45
C THR A 764 11.14 -4.54 -4.14
N PHE A 765 11.13 -5.61 -4.95
CA PHE A 765 10.23 -6.74 -4.85
C PHE A 765 10.80 -7.92 -5.66
N ALA A 766 10.50 -9.14 -5.21
CA ALA A 766 10.73 -10.33 -6.02
C ALA A 766 9.63 -11.37 -5.79
N VAL A 767 9.44 -12.23 -6.78
CA VAL A 767 8.40 -13.28 -6.82
C VAL A 767 8.91 -14.50 -7.56
N ALA A 768 8.48 -15.69 -7.13
CA ALA A 768 8.66 -16.91 -7.88
C ALA A 768 7.44 -17.19 -8.76
N SER A 769 7.66 -17.84 -9.90
CA SER A 769 6.63 -18.38 -10.80
C SER A 769 7.03 -19.80 -11.23
N SER A 770 6.08 -20.72 -11.24
CA SER A 770 6.26 -22.10 -11.66
C SER A 770 5.45 -22.44 -12.93
N ALA A 771 5.11 -21.45 -13.72
CA ALA A 771 4.29 -21.52 -14.93
C ALA A 771 4.76 -22.59 -15.93
N THR A 772 6.06 -22.82 -16.00
CA THR A 772 6.68 -23.74 -16.96
C THR A 772 7.03 -25.10 -16.37
N GLY A 773 6.53 -25.45 -15.18
CA GLY A 773 6.94 -26.65 -14.43
C GLY A 773 8.28 -26.50 -13.70
N GLU A 774 9.05 -25.46 -13.99
CA GLU A 774 10.28 -25.09 -13.28
C GLU A 774 10.06 -23.77 -12.54
N THR A 775 10.51 -23.70 -11.29
CA THR A 775 10.43 -22.47 -10.51
C THR A 775 11.48 -21.47 -11.00
N LYS A 776 11.02 -20.33 -11.52
CA LYS A 776 11.85 -19.18 -11.92
C LYS A 776 11.58 -18.01 -10.97
N TYR A 777 12.58 -17.16 -10.78
CA TYR A 777 12.51 -16.01 -9.89
C TYR A 777 12.54 -14.72 -10.72
N PHE A 778 11.71 -13.77 -10.34
CA PHE A 778 11.57 -12.50 -11.03
C PHE A 778 11.68 -11.36 -10.04
N GLY A 779 12.40 -10.31 -10.39
CA GLY A 779 12.65 -9.15 -9.56
C GLY A 779 12.12 -7.85 -10.18
N GLN A 780 11.75 -6.92 -9.32
CA GLN A 780 11.49 -5.53 -9.65
C GLN A 780 12.67 -4.68 -9.19
N LEU A 781 13.41 -4.12 -10.13
CA LEU A 781 14.51 -3.21 -9.81
C LEU A 781 14.00 -1.88 -9.25
N GLY A 782 14.76 -1.30 -8.33
CA GLY A 782 14.63 0.09 -7.92
C GLY A 782 15.00 1.07 -9.04
N ASN A 783 14.47 2.29 -8.98
CA ASN A 783 14.80 3.30 -9.99
C ASN A 783 16.30 3.63 -9.99
N PRO A 784 16.96 3.74 -11.16
CA PRO A 784 18.36 4.14 -11.27
C PRO A 784 18.55 5.61 -10.87
N LEU A 785 19.76 6.15 -11.09
CA LEU A 785 20.06 7.55 -10.86
C LEU A 785 19.06 8.47 -11.58
N GLN A 786 18.54 9.44 -10.82
CA GLN A 786 17.62 10.45 -11.32
C GLN A 786 18.11 11.84 -10.96
N VAL A 787 17.95 12.78 -11.89
CA VAL A 787 18.18 14.21 -11.66
C VAL A 787 17.02 15.00 -12.23
N GLY A 788 16.76 16.17 -11.65
CA GLY A 788 15.71 17.05 -12.14
C GLY A 788 15.77 18.44 -11.55
N VAL A 789 14.85 19.26 -12.00
CA VAL A 789 14.68 20.66 -11.61
C VAL A 789 13.21 20.91 -11.34
N ASP A 790 12.91 21.54 -10.22
CA ASP A 790 11.58 21.99 -9.84
C ASP A 790 11.58 23.52 -9.66
N LEU A 791 10.59 24.18 -10.25
CA LEU A 791 10.31 25.62 -10.08
C LEU A 791 9.03 25.76 -9.26
N ARG A 792 9.12 26.42 -8.11
CA ARG A 792 7.99 26.72 -7.26
C ARG A 792 7.75 28.24 -7.24
N LEU A 793 6.49 28.63 -7.42
CA LEU A 793 6.05 30.02 -7.45
C LEU A 793 4.95 30.18 -6.41
N HIS A 794 5.02 31.27 -5.66
CA HIS A 794 3.99 31.66 -4.69
C HIS A 794 3.59 33.13 -4.92
N PHE A 795 2.26 33.38 -5.05
CA PHE A 795 1.71 34.70 -5.34
C PHE A 795 0.61 35.10 -4.34
#